data_9827fb46f2a1166b68ad4c15c341fb78
#
_entry.id   9827fb46f2a1166b68ad4c15c341fb78
#
_cell.length_a   1.000
_cell.length_b   1.000
_cell.length_c   1.000
_cell.angle_alpha   90.00
_cell.angle_beta   90.00
_cell.angle_gamma   90.00
#
_symmetry.space_group_name_H-M   'P 1'
#
loop_
_entity.id
_entity.type
_entity.pdbx_description
1 polymer ?
#
loop_
_entity_poly.entity_id
_entity_poly.type
_entity_poly.pdbx_seq_one_letter_code
_entity_poly.pdbx_strand_id
1 'polypeptide(L)'
;MEMEKFSNTLPVYNDTLGNPVLQDSLKSLEELNEDSLQTLAWGNGKIAVPLEIKVDLPSLGNFEDLDIRETEPIILVFDLINYPVSAPRVHTDRLDFPKNNLAHLYVAVNNCPPAFCYVRGNSNEWYANKRIEDLIIRISNWLRDAATGELTENGEQYEPLRLEGYSGSIIYDYDTILSVITSKAAIQFGERFSIALFERVNHSARCTYNFVKLITEKNGLITFKKVDEERKKGKEDITRKEYYFGYILWNEGSDIQIEYEVNIPSSWEDFKLFCEFYKIKYEEFEKFIANDSDLNEYIHFPVIIGIRRPSQLIGYSSNIEFINLRFRIDSDDVKDGRIVNNISIDMLSHNQPLTHKLATQISGMHIDVAGKNIVFGCGAIGSKIIMHFARSGQTNLTLIDPDYISPHNLVRHALFGEDEGENKARALAEKITRMYPLEQTKVISGPSFREGLIDKQETFENYNWVLDFTASEAFFNKLAILKSLDGTKVASASISNFGNLGIMYKEGEYRNPRIDDLQVHLYGLSEDDEVIQDWLKTEQLAASTNSLLIQVGVGCNSETTILSDDKISSHASYFSGALKKEMANPSKIGKIYLNRIIDTEDYRIQTQIITVNPFKAFQAVNDASWNIRFKDGIIERLNFEFMSAGRNETGGVFVGVCNYKTKTIHVICAITEPIDSQKSSIQFIRGQSGLSEKIAEIERKSGGQIGYIGEWHTHPNGPNFLSQQDMVSVEIHKVECSKLHTPLPVFLSVMTPNGLFPHVF
;
A
#
# COMPACT_ATOMS: atom_id res chain seq x y z
N MET A 1 -7.26 -59.36 -5.61
CA MET A 1 -7.02 -58.68 -6.92
C MET A 1 -5.66 -58.04 -6.83
N GLU A 2 -4.78 -58.31 -7.80
CA GLU A 2 -3.51 -57.55 -7.87
C GLU A 2 -3.83 -56.07 -8.05
N MET A 3 -3.13 -55.22 -7.32
CA MET A 3 -3.28 -53.79 -7.38
C MET A 3 -2.83 -53.28 -8.75
N GLU A 4 -3.71 -52.63 -9.53
CA GLU A 4 -3.32 -52.02 -10.79
C GLU A 4 -2.49 -50.76 -10.51
N LYS A 5 -1.22 -50.80 -10.94
CA LYS A 5 -0.27 -49.67 -10.80
C LYS A 5 -0.14 -48.94 -12.13
N PHE A 6 -0.15 -47.62 -12.09
CA PHE A 6 0.03 -46.77 -13.26
C PHE A 6 1.43 -46.97 -13.89
N SER A 7 2.45 -47.14 -13.05
CA SER A 7 3.83 -47.41 -13.47
C SER A 7 3.97 -48.56 -14.44
N ASN A 8 3.08 -49.58 -14.36
CA ASN A 8 3.06 -50.72 -15.28
C ASN A 8 2.74 -50.29 -16.74
N THR A 9 2.20 -49.10 -16.95
CA THR A 9 1.87 -48.59 -18.30
C THR A 9 3.02 -47.83 -18.94
N LEU A 10 4.07 -47.50 -18.15
CA LEU A 10 5.18 -46.66 -18.59
C LEU A 10 6.32 -47.51 -19.14
N PRO A 11 6.96 -47.11 -20.27
CA PRO A 11 8.12 -47.83 -20.82
C PRO A 11 9.35 -47.60 -19.94
N VAL A 12 10.25 -48.57 -19.91
CA VAL A 12 11.53 -48.46 -19.19
C VAL A 12 12.41 -47.37 -19.81
N TYR A 13 13.03 -46.58 -18.99
CA TYR A 13 13.99 -45.55 -19.40
C TYR A 13 15.37 -46.19 -19.57
N ASN A 14 15.89 -46.17 -20.80
CA ASN A 14 17.13 -46.89 -21.15
C ASN A 14 18.34 -45.97 -21.38
N ASP A 15 18.15 -44.65 -21.36
CA ASP A 15 19.26 -43.71 -21.59
C ASP A 15 20.10 -43.51 -20.32
N THR A 16 21.36 -43.12 -20.52
CA THR A 16 22.27 -42.86 -19.41
C THR A 16 21.88 -41.53 -18.70
N LEU A 17 21.71 -41.59 -17.40
CA LEU A 17 21.45 -40.39 -16.57
C LEU A 17 22.75 -39.59 -16.38
N GLY A 18 22.83 -38.42 -17.02
CA GLY A 18 24.02 -37.57 -17.01
C GLY A 18 24.14 -36.67 -15.75
N ASN A 19 23.11 -36.59 -14.92
CA ASN A 19 23.08 -35.69 -13.76
C ASN A 19 23.55 -36.41 -12.48
N PRO A 20 24.75 -36.06 -11.90
CA PRO A 20 25.28 -36.73 -10.73
C PRO A 20 24.41 -36.62 -9.49
N VAL A 21 23.74 -35.45 -9.28
CA VAL A 21 22.88 -35.23 -8.13
C VAL A 21 21.61 -36.11 -8.22
N LEU A 22 21.13 -36.35 -9.43
CA LEU A 22 20.03 -37.29 -9.66
C LEU A 22 20.47 -38.72 -9.35
N GLN A 23 21.67 -39.12 -9.81
CA GLN A 23 22.22 -40.45 -9.50
C GLN A 23 22.39 -40.69 -8.01
N ASP A 24 22.89 -39.67 -7.25
CA ASP A 24 23.03 -39.75 -5.80
C ASP A 24 21.65 -39.88 -5.13
N SER A 25 20.65 -39.11 -5.60
CA SER A 25 19.27 -39.19 -5.09
C SER A 25 18.64 -40.57 -5.34
N LEU A 26 18.84 -41.14 -6.53
CA LEU A 26 18.34 -42.50 -6.84
C LEU A 26 19.01 -43.56 -5.96
N LYS A 27 20.32 -43.44 -5.72
CA LYS A 27 21.04 -44.31 -4.81
C LYS A 27 20.50 -44.22 -3.38
N SER A 28 20.23 -43.04 -2.87
CA SER A 28 19.61 -42.88 -1.55
C SER A 28 18.21 -43.50 -1.49
N LEU A 29 17.43 -43.39 -2.56
CA LEU A 29 16.11 -44.05 -2.66
C LEU A 29 16.21 -45.57 -2.68
N GLU A 30 17.20 -46.15 -3.37
CA GLU A 30 17.47 -47.58 -3.37
C GLU A 30 17.84 -48.07 -1.96
N GLU A 31 18.68 -47.33 -1.23
CA GLU A 31 19.04 -47.65 0.15
C GLU A 31 17.85 -47.61 1.13
N LEU A 32 16.87 -46.71 0.87
CA LEU A 32 15.65 -46.60 1.67
C LEU A 32 14.61 -47.71 1.36
N ASN A 33 14.55 -48.16 0.11
CA ASN A 33 13.53 -49.09 -0.37
C ASN A 33 13.96 -50.57 -0.26
N GLU A 34 15.22 -50.84 0.12
CA GLU A 34 15.82 -52.17 0.21
C GLU A 34 15.78 -53.01 -1.11
N ASP A 35 15.27 -52.44 -2.21
CA ASP A 35 15.12 -53.04 -3.52
C ASP A 35 15.72 -52.14 -4.63
N SER A 36 16.13 -52.74 -5.75
CA SER A 36 16.56 -52.00 -6.93
C SER A 36 15.38 -51.27 -7.56
N LEU A 37 15.53 -49.96 -7.71
CA LEU A 37 14.52 -49.08 -8.27
C LEU A 37 14.55 -49.14 -9.80
N GLN A 38 13.36 -49.23 -10.42
CA GLN A 38 13.20 -49.13 -11.85
C GLN A 38 12.98 -47.67 -12.26
N THR A 39 13.76 -47.20 -13.22
CA THR A 39 13.52 -45.89 -13.87
C THR A 39 12.68 -46.09 -15.13
N LEU A 40 11.58 -45.32 -15.22
CA LEU A 40 10.63 -45.36 -16.30
C LEU A 40 10.60 -44.01 -17.05
N ALA A 41 10.23 -44.04 -18.34
CA ALA A 41 10.10 -42.84 -19.13
C ALA A 41 8.73 -42.20 -18.91
N TRP A 42 8.68 -41.00 -18.30
CA TRP A 42 7.44 -40.23 -18.11
C TRP A 42 7.06 -39.42 -19.36
N GLY A 43 8.04 -39.12 -20.22
CA GLY A 43 7.88 -38.24 -21.38
C GLY A 43 8.34 -36.78 -21.10
N ASN A 44 8.49 -36.03 -22.17
CA ASN A 44 8.87 -34.58 -22.09
C ASN A 44 10.14 -34.30 -21.27
N GLY A 45 11.18 -35.16 -21.38
CA GLY A 45 12.45 -34.97 -20.65
C GLY A 45 12.35 -35.28 -19.17
N LYS A 46 11.40 -36.12 -18.75
CA LYS A 46 11.22 -36.53 -17.37
C LYS A 46 11.29 -38.04 -17.21
N ILE A 47 11.72 -38.51 -16.05
CA ILE A 47 11.67 -39.90 -15.63
C ILE A 47 10.76 -40.08 -14.44
N ALA A 48 10.20 -41.27 -14.33
CA ALA A 48 9.38 -41.73 -13.22
C ALA A 48 10.12 -42.81 -12.43
N VAL A 49 10.04 -42.74 -11.13
CA VAL A 49 10.63 -43.73 -10.20
C VAL A 49 9.53 -44.20 -9.26
N PRO A 50 8.94 -45.40 -9.50
CA PRO A 50 7.96 -45.96 -8.58
C PRO A 50 8.65 -46.50 -7.33
N LEU A 51 8.03 -46.30 -6.19
CA LEU A 51 8.48 -46.82 -4.87
C LEU A 51 7.31 -46.97 -3.91
N GLU A 52 7.52 -47.69 -2.85
CA GLU A 52 6.53 -47.88 -1.80
C GLU A 52 6.89 -47.10 -0.55
N ILE A 53 5.91 -46.40 0.05
CA ILE A 53 6.08 -45.64 1.28
C ILE A 53 5.30 -46.30 2.40
N LYS A 54 5.95 -46.53 3.53
CA LYS A 54 5.31 -46.93 4.78
C LYS A 54 4.58 -45.72 5.41
N VAL A 55 3.34 -45.94 5.82
CA VAL A 55 2.45 -44.92 6.42
C VAL A 55 2.06 -45.38 7.80
N ASP A 56 2.24 -44.52 8.79
CA ASP A 56 1.79 -44.72 10.14
C ASP A 56 0.28 -44.50 10.22
N LEU A 57 -0.51 -45.58 10.20
CA LEU A 57 -1.96 -45.53 10.24
C LEU A 57 -2.50 -45.41 11.66
N PRO A 58 -3.65 -44.72 11.87
CA PRO A 58 -4.30 -44.66 13.18
C PRO A 58 -4.86 -46.02 13.61
N SER A 59 -4.66 -46.39 14.85
CA SER A 59 -5.07 -47.69 15.40
C SER A 59 -6.57 -47.94 15.44
N LEU A 60 -7.40 -46.89 15.30
CA LEU A 60 -8.86 -46.98 15.27
C LEU A 60 -9.47 -47.02 13.87
N GLY A 61 -8.66 -47.16 12.83
CA GLY A 61 -9.06 -47.05 11.44
C GLY A 61 -8.90 -45.64 10.87
N ASN A 62 -8.91 -45.53 9.54
CA ASN A 62 -8.72 -44.29 8.85
C ASN A 62 -9.95 -43.35 8.99
N PHE A 63 -9.71 -42.09 8.93
CA PHE A 63 -10.73 -41.05 8.96
C PHE A 63 -11.75 -41.26 7.79
N GLU A 64 -13.04 -41.25 8.08
CA GLU A 64 -14.14 -41.47 7.12
C GLU A 64 -13.95 -42.69 6.21
N ASP A 65 -13.33 -43.75 6.75
CA ASP A 65 -13.04 -44.99 6.01
C ASP A 65 -12.23 -44.79 4.70
N LEU A 66 -11.42 -43.72 4.62
CA LEU A 66 -10.53 -43.46 3.49
C LEU A 66 -9.56 -44.61 3.27
N ASP A 67 -9.47 -45.12 2.02
CA ASP A 67 -8.56 -46.22 1.67
C ASP A 67 -7.10 -45.73 1.53
N ILE A 68 -6.49 -45.30 2.66
CA ILE A 68 -5.04 -45.12 2.78
C ILE A 68 -4.45 -46.35 3.43
N ARG A 69 -3.44 -46.95 2.80
CA ARG A 69 -2.86 -48.24 3.17
C ARG A 69 -1.57 -48.06 3.95
N GLU A 70 -1.22 -49.06 4.78
CA GLU A 70 0.04 -49.12 5.53
C GLU A 70 1.28 -48.99 4.63
N THR A 71 1.16 -49.47 3.40
CA THR A 71 2.16 -49.31 2.34
C THR A 71 1.48 -48.73 1.12
N GLU A 72 1.83 -47.47 0.77
CA GLU A 72 1.27 -46.77 -0.39
C GLU A 72 2.31 -46.68 -1.51
N PRO A 73 1.95 -47.17 -2.72
CA PRO A 73 2.80 -47.02 -3.89
C PRO A 73 2.66 -45.60 -4.46
N ILE A 74 3.82 -44.97 -4.69
CA ILE A 74 3.91 -43.64 -5.28
C ILE A 74 4.89 -43.61 -6.44
N ILE A 75 4.84 -42.54 -7.22
CA ILE A 75 5.78 -42.28 -8.33
C ILE A 75 6.43 -40.93 -8.09
N LEU A 76 7.75 -40.90 -8.02
CA LEU A 76 8.52 -39.69 -8.10
C LEU A 76 8.85 -39.32 -9.53
N VAL A 77 8.49 -38.15 -9.99
CA VAL A 77 8.76 -37.65 -11.34
C VAL A 77 9.84 -36.60 -11.28
N PHE A 78 10.98 -36.87 -11.89
CA PHE A 78 12.14 -35.99 -11.97
C PHE A 78 12.23 -35.32 -13.34
N ASP A 79 12.50 -34.04 -13.34
CA ASP A 79 12.86 -33.28 -14.54
C ASP A 79 14.37 -33.44 -14.82
N LEU A 80 14.72 -34.08 -15.91
CA LEU A 80 16.12 -34.41 -16.23
C LEU A 80 17.02 -33.19 -16.48
N ILE A 81 16.40 -32.09 -16.91
CA ILE A 81 17.12 -30.86 -17.25
C ILE A 81 17.27 -29.97 -16.00
N ASN A 82 16.20 -29.85 -15.23
CA ASN A 82 16.11 -28.84 -14.17
C ASN A 82 16.36 -29.40 -12.76
N TYR A 83 16.43 -30.71 -12.56
CA TYR A 83 16.78 -31.26 -11.25
C TYR A 83 18.24 -30.96 -10.88
N PRO A 84 18.58 -30.52 -9.63
CA PRO A 84 17.75 -30.44 -8.42
C PRO A 84 17.04 -29.10 -8.21
N VAL A 85 17.13 -28.14 -9.11
CA VAL A 85 16.44 -26.82 -9.00
C VAL A 85 14.92 -27.02 -9.03
N SER A 86 14.45 -27.96 -9.83
CA SER A 86 13.05 -28.39 -9.84
C SER A 86 12.86 -29.54 -8.84
N ALA A 87 11.97 -29.36 -7.87
CA ALA A 87 11.59 -30.42 -6.94
C ALA A 87 10.90 -31.57 -7.67
N PRO A 88 11.11 -32.82 -7.24
CA PRO A 88 10.37 -33.95 -7.81
C PRO A 88 8.87 -33.79 -7.59
N ARG A 89 8.10 -34.07 -8.62
CA ARG A 89 6.64 -34.18 -8.49
C ARG A 89 6.28 -35.57 -7.99
N VAL A 90 5.34 -35.66 -7.07
CA VAL A 90 4.95 -36.93 -6.44
C VAL A 90 3.51 -37.25 -6.83
N HIS A 91 3.31 -38.43 -7.42
CA HIS A 91 2.00 -38.95 -7.80
C HIS A 91 1.71 -40.23 -7.00
N THR A 92 0.43 -40.55 -6.85
CA THR A 92 0.05 -41.92 -6.47
C THR A 92 0.33 -42.88 -7.62
N ASP A 93 0.69 -44.13 -7.33
CA ASP A 93 0.90 -45.17 -8.38
C ASP A 93 -0.31 -46.07 -8.54
N ARG A 94 -1.19 -46.18 -7.56
CA ARG A 94 -2.39 -47.03 -7.69
C ARG A 94 -3.57 -46.26 -8.33
N LEU A 95 -4.24 -46.92 -9.25
CA LEU A 95 -5.35 -46.34 -10.03
C LEU A 95 -6.62 -46.14 -9.18
N ASP A 96 -6.80 -46.90 -8.11
CA ASP A 96 -7.93 -46.85 -7.18
C ASP A 96 -7.67 -45.92 -5.95
N PHE A 97 -6.65 -45.10 -6.00
CA PHE A 97 -6.37 -44.13 -4.91
C PHE A 97 -7.58 -43.21 -4.68
N PRO A 98 -7.99 -42.95 -3.41
CA PRO A 98 -9.15 -42.11 -3.14
C PRO A 98 -8.87 -40.68 -3.63
N LYS A 99 -9.80 -40.12 -4.40
CA LYS A 99 -9.71 -38.80 -4.99
C LYS A 99 -10.68 -37.81 -4.34
N ASN A 100 -11.77 -38.33 -3.82
CA ASN A 100 -12.85 -37.55 -3.23
C ASN A 100 -12.58 -37.33 -1.75
N ASN A 101 -12.93 -36.17 -1.23
CA ASN A 101 -12.75 -35.77 0.17
C ASN A 101 -11.29 -35.71 0.65
N LEU A 102 -10.29 -35.67 -0.27
CA LEU A 102 -8.91 -35.45 0.06
C LEU A 102 -8.47 -34.03 -0.32
N ALA A 103 -8.17 -33.22 0.68
CA ALA A 103 -7.57 -31.91 0.47
C ALA A 103 -6.10 -32.05 0.00
N HIS A 104 -5.62 -31.01 -0.68
CA HIS A 104 -4.22 -30.94 -1.14
C HIS A 104 -3.80 -32.05 -2.12
N LEU A 105 -4.74 -32.46 -2.99
CA LEU A 105 -4.50 -33.38 -4.08
C LEU A 105 -4.72 -32.69 -5.43
N TYR A 106 -3.75 -32.75 -6.36
CA TYR A 106 -3.96 -32.35 -7.74
C TYR A 106 -4.63 -33.51 -8.47
N VAL A 107 -5.88 -33.35 -8.77
CA VAL A 107 -6.63 -34.34 -9.56
C VAL A 107 -6.12 -34.23 -11.00
N ALA A 108 -5.60 -35.33 -11.53
CA ALA A 108 -4.85 -35.32 -12.78
C ALA A 108 -5.73 -35.01 -13.99
N VAL A 109 -5.11 -34.29 -14.92
CA VAL A 109 -5.62 -34.06 -16.27
C VAL A 109 -4.87 -35.01 -17.22
N ASN A 110 -5.53 -35.53 -18.23
CA ASN A 110 -4.90 -36.34 -19.30
C ASN A 110 -4.33 -37.71 -18.86
N ASN A 111 -5.13 -38.56 -18.26
CA ASN A 111 -4.78 -39.96 -17.92
C ASN A 111 -3.55 -40.10 -16.98
N CYS A 112 -3.14 -39.08 -16.26
CA CYS A 112 -2.13 -39.21 -15.24
C CYS A 112 -2.76 -39.44 -13.84
N PRO A 113 -2.12 -40.18 -12.93
CA PRO A 113 -2.61 -40.35 -11.58
C PRO A 113 -2.51 -39.02 -10.77
N PRO A 114 -3.34 -38.88 -9.74
CA PRO A 114 -3.28 -37.67 -8.88
C PRO A 114 -1.89 -37.37 -8.33
N ALA A 115 -1.57 -36.09 -8.21
CA ALA A 115 -0.31 -35.64 -7.61
C ALA A 115 -0.54 -35.01 -6.23
N PHE A 116 0.37 -35.27 -5.29
CA PHE A 116 0.30 -34.72 -3.94
C PHE A 116 0.73 -33.25 -3.89
N CYS A 117 -0.09 -32.39 -3.30
CA CYS A 117 0.32 -31.04 -2.89
C CYS A 117 1.00 -31.13 -1.50
N TYR A 118 2.19 -31.68 -1.46
CA TYR A 118 2.90 -31.95 -0.23
C TYR A 118 3.47 -30.70 0.48
N VAL A 119 3.47 -29.54 -0.19
CA VAL A 119 3.89 -28.24 0.33
C VAL A 119 2.92 -27.17 -0.10
N ARG A 120 2.44 -26.34 0.86
CA ARG A 120 1.69 -25.12 0.55
C ARG A 120 2.66 -24.07 0.02
N GLY A 121 2.54 -23.69 -1.25
CA GLY A 121 3.41 -22.71 -1.89
C GLY A 121 4.34 -23.32 -2.94
N ASN A 122 5.54 -22.73 -3.11
CA ASN A 122 6.48 -23.17 -4.12
C ASN A 122 7.31 -24.38 -3.62
N SER A 123 7.06 -25.57 -4.20
CA SER A 123 7.80 -26.78 -3.86
C SER A 123 9.29 -26.69 -4.17
N ASN A 124 9.69 -25.96 -5.21
CA ASN A 124 11.11 -25.78 -5.57
C ASN A 124 11.85 -25.01 -4.46
N GLU A 125 11.27 -23.94 -3.92
CA GLU A 125 11.85 -23.18 -2.80
C GLU A 125 11.95 -24.03 -1.54
N TRP A 126 10.92 -24.84 -1.25
CA TRP A 126 10.96 -25.77 -0.13
C TRP A 126 12.07 -26.80 -0.29
N TYR A 127 12.24 -27.35 -1.52
CA TYR A 127 13.20 -28.40 -1.81
C TYR A 127 14.64 -27.90 -1.92
N ALA A 128 14.87 -26.60 -2.14
CA ALA A 128 16.20 -26.01 -2.41
C ALA A 128 17.28 -26.39 -1.36
N ASN A 129 16.87 -26.63 -0.12
CA ASN A 129 17.76 -27.01 0.98
C ASN A 129 17.42 -28.39 1.58
N LYS A 130 16.74 -29.25 0.81
CA LYS A 130 16.28 -30.56 1.23
C LYS A 130 16.96 -31.65 0.42
N ARG A 131 16.99 -32.84 0.99
CA ARG A 131 17.43 -34.04 0.31
C ARG A 131 16.20 -34.87 -0.08
N ILE A 132 16.42 -35.92 -0.88
CA ILE A 132 15.35 -36.78 -1.33
C ILE A 132 14.68 -37.53 -0.16
N GLU A 133 15.43 -37.85 0.89
CA GLU A 133 14.90 -38.48 2.10
C GLU A 133 13.93 -37.56 2.84
N ASP A 134 14.19 -36.25 2.88
CA ASP A 134 13.28 -35.25 3.46
C ASP A 134 11.94 -35.22 2.70
N LEU A 135 11.98 -35.40 1.38
CA LEU A 135 10.76 -35.49 0.55
C LEU A 135 9.97 -36.75 0.89
N ILE A 136 10.64 -37.90 1.03
CA ILE A 136 9.97 -39.15 1.42
C ILE A 136 9.29 -39.03 2.77
N ILE A 137 9.98 -38.48 3.78
CA ILE A 137 9.39 -38.20 5.10
C ILE A 137 8.18 -37.27 4.96
N ARG A 138 8.27 -36.22 4.12
CA ARG A 138 7.17 -35.28 3.92
C ARG A 138 5.94 -35.95 3.30
N ILE A 139 6.12 -36.87 2.35
CA ILE A 139 5.03 -37.61 1.72
C ILE A 139 4.43 -38.62 2.70
N SER A 140 5.25 -39.35 3.47
CA SER A 140 4.74 -40.25 4.51
C SER A 140 3.90 -39.49 5.54
N ASN A 141 4.32 -38.31 5.98
CA ASN A 141 3.53 -37.43 6.83
C ASN A 141 2.24 -36.96 6.16
N TRP A 142 2.27 -36.59 4.87
CA TRP A 142 1.07 -36.19 4.14
C TRP A 142 0.04 -37.33 4.09
N LEU A 143 0.49 -38.56 3.83
CA LEU A 143 -0.37 -39.76 3.78
C LEU A 143 -0.94 -40.10 5.19
N ARG A 144 -0.13 -39.97 6.25
CA ARG A 144 -0.60 -40.09 7.63
C ARG A 144 -1.66 -39.04 7.94
N ASP A 145 -1.39 -37.76 7.63
CA ASP A 145 -2.31 -36.64 7.85
C ASP A 145 -3.64 -36.84 7.07
N ALA A 146 -3.56 -37.47 5.88
CA ALA A 146 -4.75 -37.91 5.13
C ALA A 146 -5.52 -39.01 5.88
N ALA A 147 -4.82 -40.03 6.39
CA ALA A 147 -5.44 -41.12 7.13
C ALA A 147 -6.04 -40.68 8.47
N THR A 148 -5.52 -39.62 9.11
CA THR A 148 -6.03 -39.05 10.37
C THR A 148 -7.03 -37.93 10.18
N GLY A 149 -7.27 -37.44 8.96
CA GLY A 149 -8.14 -36.29 8.68
C GLY A 149 -7.51 -34.93 9.00
N GLU A 150 -6.17 -34.87 9.20
CA GLU A 150 -5.43 -33.67 9.60
C GLU A 150 -4.91 -32.82 8.41
N LEU A 151 -5.26 -33.18 7.18
CA LEU A 151 -4.87 -32.38 6.00
C LEU A 151 -5.50 -30.98 5.99
N THR A 152 -6.60 -30.76 6.71
CA THR A 152 -7.26 -29.46 6.85
C THR A 152 -7.37 -29.07 8.34
N GLU A 153 -7.22 -27.78 8.65
CA GLU A 153 -7.25 -27.28 10.03
C GLU A 153 -8.60 -27.47 10.74
N ASN A 154 -9.69 -27.69 10.00
CA ASN A 154 -11.05 -27.80 10.54
C ASN A 154 -11.84 -29.05 10.11
N GLY A 155 -11.20 -30.03 9.45
CA GLY A 155 -11.77 -31.36 9.12
C GLY A 155 -12.98 -31.39 8.18
N GLU A 156 -13.67 -30.26 7.92
CA GLU A 156 -14.96 -30.21 7.22
C GLU A 156 -14.95 -29.38 5.91
N GLN A 157 -13.76 -28.98 5.42
CA GLN A 157 -13.67 -28.14 4.23
C GLN A 157 -13.39 -28.95 2.97
N TYR A 158 -14.09 -28.61 1.89
CA TYR A 158 -13.94 -29.27 0.59
C TYR A 158 -12.87 -28.58 -0.24
N GLU A 159 -11.91 -29.34 -0.79
CA GLU A 159 -10.87 -28.80 -1.67
C GLU A 159 -11.46 -28.48 -3.05
N PRO A 160 -11.32 -27.28 -3.59
CA PRO A 160 -11.64 -26.99 -4.98
C PRO A 160 -10.79 -27.82 -5.93
N LEU A 161 -11.35 -28.19 -7.10
CA LEU A 161 -10.65 -28.93 -8.15
C LEU A 161 -9.38 -28.16 -8.57
N ARG A 162 -8.22 -28.75 -8.35
CA ARG A 162 -6.94 -28.18 -8.74
C ARG A 162 -6.56 -28.64 -10.15
N LEU A 163 -6.48 -27.68 -11.04
CA LEU A 163 -6.20 -27.90 -12.46
C LEU A 163 -4.88 -27.22 -12.86
N GLU A 164 -4.32 -27.72 -13.97
CA GLU A 164 -3.15 -27.14 -14.63
C GLU A 164 -3.44 -26.88 -16.11
N GLY A 165 -2.62 -26.06 -16.77
CA GLY A 165 -2.76 -25.82 -18.21
C GLY A 165 -3.71 -24.68 -18.58
N TYR A 166 -3.85 -23.66 -17.71
CA TYR A 166 -4.65 -22.48 -18.01
C TYR A 166 -4.08 -21.68 -19.18
N SER A 167 -4.97 -21.33 -20.14
CA SER A 167 -4.64 -20.53 -21.31
C SER A 167 -4.77 -19.02 -21.10
N GLY A 168 -5.38 -18.61 -20.00
CA GLY A 168 -5.62 -17.22 -19.64
C GLY A 168 -6.13 -17.09 -18.21
N SER A 169 -6.65 -15.92 -17.88
CA SER A 169 -7.22 -15.64 -16.57
C SER A 169 -8.56 -14.90 -16.65
N ILE A 170 -9.35 -15.02 -15.59
CA ILE A 170 -10.58 -14.26 -15.39
C ILE A 170 -10.54 -13.64 -14.00
N ILE A 171 -10.88 -12.37 -13.91
CA ILE A 171 -10.84 -11.58 -12.68
C ILE A 171 -12.25 -11.17 -12.30
N TYR A 172 -12.73 -11.66 -11.18
CA TYR A 172 -14.01 -11.28 -10.59
C TYR A 172 -14.00 -11.50 -9.07
N ASP A 173 -14.82 -10.72 -8.36
CA ASP A 173 -15.06 -10.94 -6.94
C ASP A 173 -15.96 -12.17 -6.75
N TYR A 174 -15.46 -13.15 -5.99
CA TYR A 174 -16.15 -14.41 -5.74
C TYR A 174 -17.55 -14.22 -5.18
N ASP A 175 -17.71 -13.34 -4.17
CA ASP A 175 -18.99 -13.10 -3.52
C ASP A 175 -20.00 -12.42 -4.47
N THR A 176 -19.52 -11.60 -5.40
CA THR A 176 -20.36 -11.00 -6.45
C THR A 176 -20.97 -12.08 -7.36
N ILE A 177 -20.17 -13.05 -7.84
CA ILE A 177 -20.68 -14.14 -8.68
C ILE A 177 -21.52 -15.11 -7.85
N LEU A 178 -21.14 -15.39 -6.61
CA LEU A 178 -21.92 -16.21 -5.68
C LEU A 178 -23.34 -15.66 -5.50
N SER A 179 -23.48 -14.34 -5.41
CA SER A 179 -24.78 -13.68 -5.25
C SER A 179 -25.74 -13.96 -6.40
N VAL A 180 -25.23 -14.21 -7.61
CA VAL A 180 -26.03 -14.60 -8.80
C VAL A 180 -26.73 -15.93 -8.58
N ILE A 181 -26.02 -16.88 -7.99
CA ILE A 181 -26.50 -18.27 -7.78
C ILE A 181 -27.42 -18.35 -6.54
N THR A 182 -27.18 -17.54 -5.53
CA THR A 182 -27.90 -17.59 -4.24
C THR A 182 -29.10 -16.65 -4.17
N SER A 183 -29.15 -15.61 -5.01
CA SER A 183 -30.23 -14.60 -5.02
C SER A 183 -31.26 -14.90 -6.10
N LYS A 184 -32.54 -14.99 -5.74
CA LYS A 184 -33.65 -15.11 -6.69
C LYS A 184 -33.80 -13.92 -7.65
N ALA A 185 -33.16 -12.80 -7.37
CA ALA A 185 -33.25 -11.56 -8.15
C ALA A 185 -32.34 -11.57 -9.40
N ALA A 186 -31.38 -12.49 -9.51
CA ALA A 186 -30.38 -12.52 -10.58
C ALA A 186 -30.82 -13.32 -11.83
N ILE A 187 -31.97 -14.01 -11.76
CA ILE A 187 -32.44 -14.92 -12.84
C ILE A 187 -33.30 -14.11 -13.82
N GLN A 188 -32.69 -13.56 -14.87
CA GLN A 188 -33.48 -12.81 -15.86
C GLN A 188 -33.39 -13.33 -17.31
N PHE A 189 -32.51 -14.28 -17.62
CA PHE A 189 -32.24 -14.74 -18.99
C PHE A 189 -32.57 -16.20 -19.27
N GLY A 190 -33.22 -16.88 -18.38
CA GLY A 190 -33.56 -18.28 -18.48
C GLY A 190 -33.57 -18.91 -17.09
N GLU A 191 -33.95 -20.19 -16.98
CA GLU A 191 -34.11 -20.78 -15.68
C GLU A 191 -32.78 -20.94 -14.91
N ARG A 192 -31.57 -20.89 -15.59
CA ARG A 192 -30.29 -21.26 -14.96
C ARG A 192 -29.03 -20.73 -15.58
N PHE A 193 -29.09 -19.62 -16.27
CA PHE A 193 -27.88 -18.87 -16.61
C PHE A 193 -28.08 -17.38 -16.43
N SER A 194 -26.99 -16.68 -16.20
CA SER A 194 -26.93 -15.22 -16.08
C SER A 194 -25.88 -14.68 -17.02
N ILE A 195 -25.97 -13.37 -17.32
CA ILE A 195 -25.07 -12.69 -18.23
C ILE A 195 -24.30 -11.63 -17.45
N ALA A 196 -23.01 -11.57 -17.72
CA ALA A 196 -22.12 -10.55 -17.17
C ALA A 196 -21.33 -9.88 -18.30
N LEU A 197 -20.90 -8.66 -18.08
CA LEU A 197 -20.02 -7.91 -18.96
C LEU A 197 -18.56 -8.03 -18.46
N PHE A 198 -17.66 -8.34 -19.37
CA PHE A 198 -16.22 -8.41 -19.13
C PHE A 198 -15.46 -7.47 -20.07
N GLU A 199 -14.43 -6.81 -19.54
CA GLU A 199 -13.40 -6.13 -20.33
C GLU A 199 -12.28 -7.13 -20.62
N ARG A 200 -11.91 -7.30 -21.87
CA ARG A 200 -10.81 -8.16 -22.28
C ARG A 200 -9.54 -7.34 -22.45
N VAL A 201 -8.47 -7.86 -21.87
CA VAL A 201 -7.11 -7.34 -22.02
C VAL A 201 -6.25 -8.44 -22.66
N ASN A 202 -5.72 -8.15 -23.85
CA ASN A 202 -4.83 -9.06 -24.55
C ASN A 202 -3.38 -8.66 -24.28
N HIS A 203 -2.63 -9.58 -23.69
CA HIS A 203 -1.18 -9.52 -23.69
C HIS A 203 -0.66 -10.69 -24.52
N SER A 204 0.43 -10.51 -25.23
CA SER A 204 0.99 -11.35 -26.30
C SER A 204 0.87 -12.89 -26.16
N ALA A 205 0.77 -13.43 -24.94
CA ALA A 205 0.68 -14.86 -24.66
C ALA A 205 -0.56 -15.29 -23.88
N ARG A 206 -1.28 -14.37 -23.23
CA ARG A 206 -2.41 -14.69 -22.36
C ARG A 206 -3.53 -13.68 -22.52
N CYS A 207 -4.77 -14.16 -22.46
CA CYS A 207 -5.96 -13.34 -22.43
C CYS A 207 -6.46 -13.21 -20.98
N THR A 208 -6.85 -11.99 -20.58
CA THR A 208 -7.46 -11.76 -19.26
C THR A 208 -8.82 -11.11 -19.46
N TYR A 209 -9.84 -11.64 -18.76
CA TYR A 209 -11.19 -11.09 -18.72
C TYR A 209 -11.41 -10.45 -17.36
N ASN A 210 -11.63 -9.12 -17.31
CA ASN A 210 -11.95 -8.38 -16.09
C ASN A 210 -13.46 -8.20 -15.99
N PHE A 211 -14.07 -8.66 -14.93
CA PHE A 211 -15.50 -8.45 -14.65
C PHE A 211 -15.80 -6.95 -14.53
N VAL A 212 -16.87 -6.51 -15.18
CA VAL A 212 -17.33 -5.12 -15.17
C VAL A 212 -18.64 -5.01 -14.38
N LYS A 213 -19.66 -5.78 -14.76
CA LYS A 213 -20.97 -5.77 -14.10
C LYS A 213 -21.85 -6.94 -14.52
N LEU A 214 -22.86 -7.25 -13.74
CA LEU A 214 -23.95 -8.14 -14.11
C LEU A 214 -24.93 -7.40 -15.04
N ILE A 215 -25.50 -8.12 -16.00
CA ILE A 215 -26.59 -7.64 -16.85
C ILE A 215 -27.91 -8.06 -16.21
N THR A 216 -28.62 -7.12 -15.63
CA THR A 216 -29.85 -7.38 -14.84
C THR A 216 -31.15 -7.18 -15.62
N GLU A 217 -31.12 -6.54 -16.81
CA GLU A 217 -32.30 -6.25 -17.63
C GLU A 217 -32.05 -6.53 -19.11
N LYS A 218 -33.08 -7.06 -19.83
CA LYS A 218 -33.01 -7.27 -21.28
C LYS A 218 -32.69 -5.97 -22.04
N ASN A 219 -33.18 -4.82 -21.56
CA ASN A 219 -32.88 -3.50 -22.12
C ASN A 219 -31.40 -3.13 -21.94
N GLY A 220 -30.72 -3.61 -20.92
CA GLY A 220 -29.29 -3.39 -20.70
C GLY A 220 -28.41 -4.01 -21.78
N LEU A 221 -28.79 -5.18 -22.31
CA LEU A 221 -28.13 -5.83 -23.44
C LEU A 221 -28.26 -4.98 -24.72
N ILE A 222 -29.47 -4.53 -25.05
CA ILE A 222 -29.75 -3.72 -26.25
C ILE A 222 -29.03 -2.37 -26.16
N THR A 223 -29.05 -1.72 -25.02
CA THR A 223 -28.38 -0.43 -24.81
C THR A 223 -26.86 -0.59 -24.95
N PHE A 224 -26.29 -1.65 -24.41
CA PHE A 224 -24.85 -1.89 -24.49
C PHE A 224 -24.43 -2.19 -25.94
N LYS A 225 -25.14 -3.07 -26.66
CA LYS A 225 -24.88 -3.37 -28.07
C LYS A 225 -24.89 -2.09 -28.93
N LYS A 226 -25.85 -1.19 -28.71
CA LYS A 226 -25.90 0.12 -29.40
C LYS A 226 -24.70 1.01 -29.06
N VAL A 227 -24.29 1.09 -27.80
CA VAL A 227 -23.14 1.90 -27.38
C VAL A 227 -21.84 1.33 -27.95
N ASP A 228 -21.69 0.02 -28.02
CA ASP A 228 -20.50 -0.62 -28.60
C ASP A 228 -20.46 -0.44 -30.13
N GLU A 229 -21.60 -0.54 -30.82
CA GLU A 229 -21.71 -0.21 -32.24
C GLU A 229 -21.36 1.26 -32.56
N GLU A 230 -21.80 2.21 -31.73
CA GLU A 230 -21.44 3.64 -31.86
C GLU A 230 -19.96 3.88 -31.60
N ARG A 231 -19.36 3.17 -30.62
CA ARG A 231 -17.92 3.19 -30.35
C ARG A 231 -17.11 2.57 -31.50
N LYS A 232 -17.56 1.47 -32.08
CA LYS A 232 -16.92 0.84 -33.26
C LYS A 232 -16.96 1.76 -34.51
N LYS A 233 -17.92 2.66 -34.59
CA LYS A 233 -18.05 3.65 -35.68
C LYS A 233 -17.26 4.96 -35.44
N GLY A 234 -16.84 5.24 -34.21
CA GLY A 234 -16.05 6.42 -33.83
C GLY A 234 -14.54 6.17 -33.95
N LYS A 235 -13.88 7.00 -34.75
CA LYS A 235 -12.46 6.91 -35.15
C LYS A 235 -11.48 6.82 -33.99
N GLU A 236 -10.47 5.94 -34.20
CA GLU A 236 -9.10 6.01 -33.71
C GLU A 236 -8.86 6.54 -32.29
N ASP A 237 -8.99 5.66 -31.29
CA ASP A 237 -8.29 5.83 -30.03
C ASP A 237 -7.47 4.57 -29.72
N ILE A 238 -6.18 4.76 -29.41
CA ILE A 238 -5.12 3.71 -29.33
C ILE A 238 -5.34 2.72 -28.18
N THR A 239 -6.31 2.98 -27.29
CA THR A 239 -6.70 2.08 -26.19
C THR A 239 -8.10 1.54 -26.39
N ARG A 240 -8.30 0.71 -27.42
CA ARG A 240 -9.58 0.05 -27.65
C ARG A 240 -9.84 -0.98 -26.57
N LYS A 241 -10.64 -0.63 -25.57
CA LYS A 241 -11.20 -1.59 -24.61
C LYS A 241 -12.20 -2.47 -25.33
N GLU A 242 -11.91 -3.77 -25.38
CA GLU A 242 -12.81 -4.75 -25.94
C GLU A 242 -13.70 -5.30 -24.82
N TYR A 243 -15.02 -5.17 -25.00
CA TYR A 243 -16.01 -5.69 -24.06
C TYR A 243 -16.70 -6.91 -24.64
N TYR A 244 -16.86 -7.96 -23.83
CA TYR A 244 -17.52 -9.19 -24.18
C TYR A 244 -18.57 -9.55 -23.15
N PHE A 245 -19.65 -10.18 -23.61
CA PHE A 245 -20.54 -10.86 -22.69
C PHE A 245 -19.90 -12.16 -22.24
N GLY A 246 -20.07 -12.47 -20.94
CA GLY A 246 -19.73 -13.77 -20.37
C GLY A 246 -20.97 -14.36 -19.72
N TYR A 247 -20.95 -15.64 -19.50
CA TYR A 247 -22.10 -16.38 -19.02
C TYR A 247 -21.77 -17.12 -17.73
N ILE A 248 -22.78 -17.21 -16.84
CA ILE A 248 -22.66 -17.91 -15.55
C ILE A 248 -23.73 -18.99 -15.56
N LEU A 249 -23.33 -20.26 -15.48
CA LEU A 249 -24.21 -21.43 -15.40
C LEU A 249 -23.98 -22.13 -14.06
N TRP A 250 -25.01 -22.79 -13.53
CA TRP A 250 -24.90 -23.52 -12.27
C TRP A 250 -25.89 -24.70 -12.19
N ASN A 251 -25.58 -25.66 -11.28
CA ASN A 251 -26.48 -26.78 -10.98
C ASN A 251 -27.57 -26.40 -9.95
N GLU A 252 -28.61 -27.23 -9.83
CA GLU A 252 -29.68 -26.97 -8.86
C GLU A 252 -29.22 -27.03 -7.39
N GLY A 253 -29.97 -26.37 -6.51
CA GLY A 253 -29.64 -26.33 -5.07
C GLY A 253 -29.67 -27.70 -4.38
N SER A 254 -30.39 -28.69 -4.93
CA SER A 254 -30.45 -30.07 -4.47
C SER A 254 -29.34 -30.98 -4.99
N ASP A 255 -28.62 -30.52 -6.03
CA ASP A 255 -27.64 -31.36 -6.72
C ASP A 255 -26.23 -31.13 -6.15
N ILE A 256 -25.96 -31.73 -5.00
CA ILE A 256 -24.65 -31.73 -4.37
C ILE A 256 -23.74 -32.72 -5.11
N GLN A 257 -22.56 -32.26 -5.51
CA GLN A 257 -21.59 -33.03 -6.25
C GLN A 257 -20.35 -33.32 -5.41
N ILE A 258 -20.12 -34.58 -5.09
CA ILE A 258 -18.98 -35.05 -4.32
C ILE A 258 -17.79 -35.34 -5.24
N GLU A 259 -18.07 -35.93 -6.41
CA GLU A 259 -17.05 -36.38 -7.35
C GLU A 259 -16.51 -35.22 -8.20
N TYR A 260 -15.26 -35.37 -8.63
CA TYR A 260 -14.60 -34.47 -9.57
C TYR A 260 -14.64 -35.03 -10.98
N GLU A 261 -15.12 -34.23 -11.96
CA GLU A 261 -14.86 -34.51 -13.35
C GLU A 261 -13.46 -34.04 -13.72
N VAL A 262 -12.59 -34.96 -14.02
CA VAL A 262 -11.17 -34.67 -14.33
C VAL A 262 -10.97 -34.32 -15.81
N ASN A 263 -11.91 -34.67 -16.69
CA ASN A 263 -11.87 -34.35 -18.10
C ASN A 263 -12.49 -32.97 -18.33
N ILE A 264 -11.67 -31.95 -18.21
CA ILE A 264 -12.09 -30.58 -18.46
C ILE A 264 -12.40 -30.42 -19.95
N PRO A 265 -13.56 -29.84 -20.31
CA PRO A 265 -13.99 -29.76 -21.69
C PRO A 265 -13.02 -28.96 -22.56
N SER A 266 -12.66 -29.53 -23.70
CA SER A 266 -11.88 -28.90 -24.75
C SER A 266 -12.69 -28.66 -26.04
N SER A 267 -13.86 -29.26 -26.10
CA SER A 267 -14.79 -29.21 -27.22
C SER A 267 -16.24 -29.08 -26.74
N TRP A 268 -17.17 -28.80 -27.67
CA TRP A 268 -18.60 -28.69 -27.33
C TRP A 268 -19.18 -30.04 -26.83
N GLU A 269 -18.76 -31.13 -27.42
CA GLU A 269 -19.21 -32.48 -26.99
C GLU A 269 -18.72 -32.78 -25.57
N ASP A 270 -17.45 -32.47 -25.25
CA ASP A 270 -16.92 -32.64 -23.91
C ASP A 270 -17.69 -31.73 -22.91
N PHE A 271 -18.05 -30.53 -23.32
CA PHE A 271 -18.80 -29.61 -22.49
C PHE A 271 -20.21 -30.11 -22.15
N LYS A 272 -20.88 -30.79 -23.13
CA LYS A 272 -22.17 -31.41 -22.84
C LYS A 272 -22.04 -32.54 -21.81
N LEU A 273 -21.06 -33.42 -21.98
CA LEU A 273 -20.78 -34.49 -21.01
C LEU A 273 -20.44 -33.94 -19.61
N PHE A 274 -19.66 -32.87 -19.57
CA PHE A 274 -19.32 -32.17 -18.32
C PHE A 274 -20.56 -31.56 -17.66
N CYS A 275 -21.45 -30.95 -18.42
CA CYS A 275 -22.72 -30.43 -17.92
C CYS A 275 -23.66 -31.54 -17.43
N GLU A 276 -23.74 -32.67 -18.15
CA GLU A 276 -24.51 -33.83 -17.74
C GLU A 276 -24.00 -34.42 -16.42
N PHE A 277 -22.68 -34.57 -16.27
CA PHE A 277 -22.05 -35.05 -15.04
C PHE A 277 -22.41 -34.17 -13.84
N TYR A 278 -22.30 -32.85 -13.98
CA TYR A 278 -22.61 -31.90 -12.92
C TYR A 278 -24.09 -31.48 -12.85
N LYS A 279 -24.97 -32.06 -13.67
CA LYS A 279 -26.41 -31.74 -13.77
C LYS A 279 -26.69 -30.26 -14.05
N ILE A 280 -25.91 -29.69 -14.94
CA ILE A 280 -26.06 -28.29 -15.38
C ILE A 280 -26.92 -28.30 -16.65
N LYS A 281 -27.98 -27.47 -16.66
CA LYS A 281 -28.82 -27.31 -17.84
C LYS A 281 -28.16 -26.29 -18.78
N TYR A 282 -27.82 -26.74 -20.00
CA TYR A 282 -27.13 -25.93 -20.98
C TYR A 282 -27.95 -25.60 -22.23
N GLU A 283 -29.13 -26.23 -22.42
CA GLU A 283 -29.89 -26.15 -23.69
C GLU A 283 -30.42 -24.74 -23.97
N GLU A 284 -30.81 -23.98 -22.92
CA GLU A 284 -31.25 -22.59 -23.08
C GLU A 284 -30.06 -21.67 -23.38
N PHE A 285 -28.93 -21.93 -22.77
CA PHE A 285 -27.68 -21.23 -23.04
C PHE A 285 -27.21 -21.48 -24.47
N GLU A 286 -27.22 -22.73 -24.95
CA GLU A 286 -26.90 -23.08 -26.34
C GLU A 286 -27.78 -22.30 -27.33
N LYS A 287 -29.11 -22.32 -27.14
CA LYS A 287 -30.06 -21.59 -27.98
C LYS A 287 -29.79 -20.06 -27.91
N PHE A 288 -29.42 -19.56 -26.78
CA PHE A 288 -29.16 -18.13 -26.60
C PHE A 288 -27.94 -17.69 -27.38
N ILE A 289 -26.78 -18.37 -27.23
CA ILE A 289 -25.56 -18.04 -27.95
C ILE A 289 -25.70 -18.31 -29.47
N ALA A 290 -26.37 -19.40 -29.88
CA ALA A 290 -26.54 -19.74 -31.26
C ALA A 290 -27.49 -18.76 -32.04
N ASN A 291 -28.34 -18.03 -31.34
CA ASN A 291 -29.20 -17.01 -31.94
C ASN A 291 -28.60 -15.58 -31.80
N ASP A 292 -27.39 -15.45 -31.29
CA ASP A 292 -26.76 -14.13 -31.18
C ASP A 292 -26.33 -13.61 -32.57
N SER A 293 -26.89 -12.49 -32.98
CA SER A 293 -26.63 -11.88 -34.30
C SER A 293 -25.21 -11.37 -34.52
N ASP A 294 -24.39 -11.33 -33.45
CA ASP A 294 -23.01 -10.86 -33.50
C ASP A 294 -22.00 -11.99 -33.84
N LEU A 295 -22.46 -13.25 -34.01
CA LEU A 295 -21.64 -14.38 -34.44
C LEU A 295 -21.12 -14.30 -35.90
N ASN A 296 -21.23 -13.17 -36.56
CA ASN A 296 -20.65 -12.94 -37.91
C ASN A 296 -19.12 -12.85 -37.93
N GLU A 297 -18.50 -12.76 -36.76
CA GLU A 297 -17.06 -12.76 -36.56
C GLU A 297 -16.68 -13.83 -35.51
N TYR A 298 -15.44 -14.31 -35.55
CA TYR A 298 -14.89 -15.21 -34.56
C TYR A 298 -14.98 -14.58 -33.15
N ILE A 299 -15.81 -15.15 -32.29
CA ILE A 299 -16.10 -14.62 -30.96
C ILE A 299 -15.50 -15.54 -29.89
N HIS A 300 -14.95 -14.96 -28.84
CA HIS A 300 -14.53 -15.67 -27.66
C HIS A 300 -15.07 -14.96 -26.42
N PHE A 301 -15.57 -15.73 -25.49
CA PHE A 301 -16.19 -15.23 -24.27
C PHE A 301 -15.95 -16.18 -23.08
N PRO A 302 -15.91 -15.63 -21.83
CA PRO A 302 -15.78 -16.45 -20.64
C PRO A 302 -17.11 -17.08 -20.23
N VAL A 303 -17.02 -18.31 -19.71
CA VAL A 303 -18.14 -19.02 -19.08
C VAL A 303 -17.71 -19.46 -17.68
N ILE A 304 -18.49 -19.09 -16.68
CA ILE A 304 -18.28 -19.46 -15.28
C ILE A 304 -19.27 -20.55 -14.92
N ILE A 305 -18.79 -21.69 -14.46
CA ILE A 305 -19.60 -22.83 -14.07
C ILE A 305 -19.61 -22.94 -12.55
N GLY A 306 -20.78 -22.77 -11.92
CA GLY A 306 -20.98 -22.92 -10.48
C GLY A 306 -21.42 -24.33 -10.11
N ILE A 307 -20.64 -25.02 -9.29
CA ILE A 307 -20.88 -26.40 -8.85
C ILE A 307 -21.05 -26.42 -7.34
N ARG A 308 -22.14 -26.98 -6.85
CA ARG A 308 -22.41 -27.10 -5.41
C ARG A 308 -21.70 -28.31 -4.83
N ARG A 309 -20.81 -28.09 -3.89
CA ARG A 309 -20.04 -29.10 -3.16
C ARG A 309 -20.67 -29.46 -1.80
N PRO A 310 -20.31 -30.60 -1.17
CA PRO A 310 -20.90 -31.06 0.07
C PRO A 310 -20.72 -30.11 1.25
N SER A 311 -19.54 -29.51 1.39
CA SER A 311 -19.18 -28.61 2.47
C SER A 311 -18.54 -27.33 1.95
N GLN A 312 -18.25 -26.40 2.85
CA GLN A 312 -17.58 -25.15 2.53
C GLN A 312 -16.22 -25.40 1.88
N LEU A 313 -15.91 -24.61 0.85
CA LEU A 313 -14.63 -24.71 0.15
C LEU A 313 -13.49 -24.10 0.97
N ILE A 314 -12.32 -24.73 0.88
CA ILE A 314 -11.08 -24.20 1.48
C ILE A 314 -10.78 -22.82 0.90
N GLY A 315 -10.68 -21.81 1.78
CA GLY A 315 -10.36 -20.43 1.40
C GLY A 315 -11.55 -19.60 0.90
N TYR A 316 -12.78 -20.12 0.92
CA TYR A 316 -13.99 -19.41 0.49
C TYR A 316 -15.08 -19.45 1.56
N SER A 317 -16.04 -18.53 1.43
CA SER A 317 -17.17 -18.40 2.38
C SER A 317 -18.37 -19.30 2.05
N SER A 318 -18.30 -20.13 0.99
CA SER A 318 -19.42 -20.90 0.46
C SER A 318 -18.96 -22.29 0.02
N ASN A 319 -19.94 -23.15 -0.26
CA ASN A 319 -19.74 -24.47 -0.86
C ASN A 319 -19.95 -24.49 -2.39
N ILE A 320 -19.91 -23.34 -3.05
CA ILE A 320 -20.01 -23.26 -4.51
C ILE A 320 -18.63 -23.08 -5.13
N GLU A 321 -18.21 -24.07 -5.89
CA GLU A 321 -16.99 -24.03 -6.67
C GLU A 321 -17.23 -23.40 -8.03
N PHE A 322 -16.30 -22.55 -8.50
CA PHE A 322 -16.33 -21.99 -9.84
C PHE A 322 -15.22 -22.55 -10.73
N ILE A 323 -15.64 -23.18 -11.84
CA ILE A 323 -14.76 -23.59 -12.93
C ILE A 323 -14.94 -22.58 -14.06
N ASN A 324 -13.83 -22.07 -14.61
CA ASN A 324 -13.85 -20.98 -15.57
C ASN A 324 -13.31 -21.44 -16.91
N LEU A 325 -14.11 -21.25 -17.93
CA LEU A 325 -13.83 -21.66 -19.29
C LEU A 325 -13.86 -20.46 -20.24
N ARG A 326 -13.13 -20.55 -21.36
CA ARG A 326 -13.24 -19.64 -22.50
C ARG A 326 -13.71 -20.43 -23.71
N PHE A 327 -14.80 -19.98 -24.29
CA PHE A 327 -15.33 -20.51 -25.53
C PHE A 327 -14.80 -19.69 -26.71
N ARG A 328 -14.51 -20.38 -27.82
CA ARG A 328 -14.16 -19.78 -29.10
C ARG A 328 -15.10 -20.37 -30.16
N ILE A 329 -15.92 -19.50 -30.74
CA ILE A 329 -17.01 -19.87 -31.64
C ILE A 329 -17.09 -18.88 -32.79
N ASP A 330 -17.43 -19.31 -33.99
CA ASP A 330 -17.73 -18.47 -35.15
C ASP A 330 -19.08 -18.86 -35.81
N SER A 331 -19.44 -18.16 -36.88
CA SER A 331 -20.71 -18.34 -37.54
C SER A 331 -20.87 -19.72 -38.18
N ASP A 332 -19.76 -20.37 -38.57
CA ASP A 332 -19.77 -21.70 -39.19
C ASP A 332 -20.03 -22.80 -38.18
N ASP A 333 -19.83 -22.49 -36.89
CA ASP A 333 -20.07 -23.40 -35.77
C ASP A 333 -21.55 -23.52 -35.39
N VAL A 334 -22.43 -22.68 -35.99
CA VAL A 334 -23.84 -22.60 -35.61
C VAL A 334 -24.75 -22.89 -36.81
N LYS A 335 -25.75 -23.77 -36.62
CA LYS A 335 -26.79 -24.05 -37.58
C LYS A 335 -28.13 -24.30 -36.87
N ASP A 336 -29.20 -23.69 -37.40
CA ASP A 336 -30.57 -23.87 -36.92
C ASP A 336 -30.72 -23.67 -35.39
N GLY A 337 -29.97 -22.69 -34.82
CA GLY A 337 -29.99 -22.40 -33.39
C GLY A 337 -29.31 -23.46 -32.52
N ARG A 338 -28.37 -24.22 -33.05
CA ARG A 338 -27.57 -25.23 -32.35
C ARG A 338 -26.10 -25.12 -32.75
N ILE A 339 -25.22 -25.52 -31.84
CA ILE A 339 -23.79 -25.66 -32.11
C ILE A 339 -23.59 -26.99 -32.84
N VAL A 340 -23.06 -26.93 -34.07
CA VAL A 340 -22.92 -28.09 -34.97
C VAL A 340 -21.47 -28.52 -35.16
N ASN A 341 -20.51 -27.63 -34.96
CA ASN A 341 -19.09 -27.91 -35.06
C ASN A 341 -18.45 -28.08 -33.70
N ASN A 342 -17.25 -28.65 -33.70
CA ASN A 342 -16.46 -28.86 -32.51
C ASN A 342 -15.70 -27.56 -32.14
N ILE A 343 -16.38 -26.70 -31.40
CA ILE A 343 -15.78 -25.42 -30.95
C ILE A 343 -14.63 -25.65 -29.97
N SER A 344 -13.71 -24.70 -29.89
CA SER A 344 -12.58 -24.77 -28.98
C SER A 344 -12.90 -24.17 -27.63
N ILE A 345 -12.60 -24.94 -26.56
CA ILE A 345 -12.79 -24.52 -25.17
C ILE A 345 -11.46 -24.62 -24.43
N ASP A 346 -11.11 -23.56 -23.68
CA ASP A 346 -9.92 -23.48 -22.86
C ASP A 346 -10.27 -23.17 -21.42
N MET A 347 -9.37 -23.52 -20.50
CA MET A 347 -9.49 -23.14 -19.09
C MET A 347 -8.93 -21.75 -18.81
N LEU A 348 -9.60 -21.02 -17.88
CA LEU A 348 -9.15 -19.77 -17.34
C LEU A 348 -8.89 -19.90 -15.83
N SER A 349 -7.76 -19.36 -15.37
CA SER A 349 -7.49 -19.27 -13.94
C SER A 349 -8.28 -18.11 -13.31
N HIS A 350 -8.90 -18.34 -12.15
CA HIS A 350 -9.55 -17.28 -11.39
C HIS A 350 -8.54 -16.48 -10.60
N ASN A 351 -8.70 -15.14 -10.61
CA ASN A 351 -8.02 -14.22 -9.73
C ASN A 351 -9.04 -13.29 -9.07
N GLN A 352 -8.87 -13.03 -7.79
CA GLN A 352 -9.65 -12.01 -7.08
C GLN A 352 -9.21 -10.62 -7.55
N PRO A 353 -10.15 -9.68 -7.79
CA PRO A 353 -9.78 -8.29 -8.06
C PRO A 353 -9.16 -7.68 -6.82
N LEU A 354 -8.30 -6.69 -7.01
CA LEU A 354 -7.77 -5.94 -5.89
C LEU A 354 -8.90 -5.10 -5.27
N THR A 355 -9.29 -5.46 -4.05
CA THR A 355 -10.22 -4.67 -3.22
C THR A 355 -9.45 -3.96 -2.11
N HIS A 356 -10.04 -2.93 -1.49
CA HIS A 356 -9.44 -2.25 -0.34
C HIS A 356 -9.14 -3.25 0.79
N LYS A 357 -10.07 -4.16 1.06
CA LYS A 357 -9.92 -5.23 2.07
C LYS A 357 -8.72 -6.14 1.74
N LEU A 358 -8.65 -6.61 0.50
CA LEU A 358 -7.55 -7.49 0.07
C LEU A 358 -6.20 -6.76 0.12
N ALA A 359 -6.14 -5.50 -0.34
CA ALA A 359 -4.94 -4.69 -0.27
C ALA A 359 -4.46 -4.46 1.17
N THR A 360 -5.40 -4.20 2.08
CA THR A 360 -5.11 -4.04 3.52
C THR A 360 -4.54 -5.33 4.11
N GLN A 361 -5.14 -6.48 3.81
CA GLN A 361 -4.68 -7.79 4.27
C GLN A 361 -3.27 -8.13 3.74
N ILE A 362 -3.06 -7.99 2.43
CA ILE A 362 -1.75 -8.26 1.79
C ILE A 362 -0.66 -7.34 2.33
N SER A 363 -1.01 -6.09 2.67
CA SER A 363 -0.07 -5.12 3.26
C SER A 363 0.24 -5.39 4.74
N GLY A 364 -0.36 -6.40 5.36
CA GLY A 364 -0.21 -6.68 6.80
C GLY A 364 -0.80 -5.60 7.69
N MET A 365 -1.76 -4.82 7.18
CA MET A 365 -2.45 -3.80 7.95
C MET A 365 -3.71 -4.40 8.56
N HIS A 366 -3.76 -4.47 9.89
CA HIS A 366 -4.89 -5.03 10.63
C HIS A 366 -5.99 -4.01 10.98
N ILE A 367 -5.81 -2.75 10.58
CA ILE A 367 -6.68 -1.65 11.00
C ILE A 367 -7.28 -1.01 9.76
N ASP A 368 -8.60 -0.96 9.73
CA ASP A 368 -9.34 -0.16 8.77
C ASP A 368 -9.11 1.33 9.10
N VAL A 369 -8.13 1.94 8.44
CA VAL A 369 -7.86 3.38 8.53
C VAL A 369 -8.83 4.10 7.61
N ALA A 370 -10.13 3.90 7.85
CA ALA A 370 -11.24 4.35 7.02
C ALA A 370 -11.44 5.88 7.02
N GLY A 371 -10.55 6.63 7.65
CA GLY A 371 -10.66 8.09 7.74
C GLY A 371 -10.50 8.79 6.39
N LYS A 372 -11.26 9.87 6.20
CA LYS A 372 -11.10 10.76 5.05
C LYS A 372 -9.91 11.69 5.26
N ASN A 373 -8.96 11.71 4.33
CA ASN A 373 -7.75 12.52 4.44
C ASN A 373 -7.65 13.49 3.25
N ILE A 374 -7.17 14.72 3.52
CA ILE A 374 -6.87 15.68 2.47
C ILE A 374 -5.36 15.84 2.35
N VAL A 375 -4.87 15.81 1.12
CA VAL A 375 -3.43 15.88 0.80
C VAL A 375 -3.20 17.07 -0.11
N PHE A 376 -2.36 17.98 0.34
CA PHE A 376 -1.88 19.12 -0.42
C PHE A 376 -0.45 18.82 -0.91
N GLY A 377 -0.25 18.95 -2.23
CA GLY A 377 1.02 18.64 -2.90
C GLY A 377 1.13 17.19 -3.36
N CYS A 378 1.00 17.01 -4.67
CA CYS A 378 1.15 15.74 -5.38
C CYS A 378 2.48 15.67 -6.17
N GLY A 379 3.50 16.40 -5.71
CA GLY A 379 4.82 16.43 -6.33
C GLY A 379 5.67 15.19 -6.02
N ALA A 380 6.98 15.34 -6.02
CA ALA A 380 7.94 14.24 -5.88
C ALA A 380 7.68 13.34 -4.65
N ILE A 381 7.64 13.90 -3.45
CA ILE A 381 7.40 13.13 -2.22
C ILE A 381 5.92 12.78 -2.05
N GLY A 382 5.01 13.72 -2.33
CA GLY A 382 3.57 13.52 -2.14
C GLY A 382 3.03 12.41 -3.01
N SER A 383 3.40 12.34 -4.30
CA SER A 383 2.93 11.30 -5.22
C SER A 383 3.32 9.89 -4.75
N LYS A 384 4.51 9.72 -4.19
CA LYS A 384 4.99 8.41 -3.68
C LYS A 384 4.25 8.01 -2.41
N ILE A 385 4.08 8.93 -1.45
CA ILE A 385 3.32 8.67 -0.20
C ILE A 385 1.87 8.32 -0.53
N ILE A 386 1.23 9.06 -1.44
CA ILE A 386 -0.14 8.79 -1.92
C ILE A 386 -0.24 7.39 -2.52
N MET A 387 0.72 7.00 -3.37
CA MET A 387 0.74 5.65 -3.94
C MET A 387 1.00 4.56 -2.90
N HIS A 388 1.80 4.82 -1.87
CA HIS A 388 1.97 3.89 -0.74
C HIS A 388 0.66 3.71 0.04
N PHE A 389 -0.12 4.77 0.23
CA PHE A 389 -1.44 4.68 0.85
C PHE A 389 -2.40 3.88 -0.02
N ALA A 390 -2.50 4.23 -1.30
CA ALA A 390 -3.38 3.54 -2.24
C ALA A 390 -3.08 2.04 -2.32
N ARG A 391 -1.82 1.65 -2.46
CA ARG A 391 -1.39 0.24 -2.50
C ARG A 391 -1.67 -0.54 -1.21
N SER A 392 -1.90 0.17 -0.11
CA SER A 392 -2.31 -0.43 1.18
C SER A 392 -3.83 -0.38 1.41
N GLY A 393 -4.63 -0.08 0.38
CA GLY A 393 -6.08 0.00 0.49
C GLY A 393 -6.61 1.31 1.06
N GLN A 394 -5.75 2.33 1.31
CA GLN A 394 -6.17 3.63 1.83
C GLN A 394 -6.41 4.59 0.67
N THR A 395 -7.63 4.66 0.19
CA THR A 395 -8.01 5.44 -0.99
C THR A 395 -9.02 6.56 -0.71
N ASN A 396 -9.47 6.72 0.54
CA ASN A 396 -10.37 7.81 0.92
C ASN A 396 -9.59 9.13 1.05
N LEU A 397 -9.06 9.58 -0.09
CA LEU A 397 -8.16 10.72 -0.21
C LEU A 397 -8.82 11.84 -1.02
N THR A 398 -8.59 13.07 -0.60
CA THR A 398 -8.82 14.28 -1.40
C THR A 398 -7.46 14.83 -1.79
N LEU A 399 -7.13 14.80 -3.07
CA LEU A 399 -5.83 15.24 -3.58
C LEU A 399 -5.92 16.63 -4.15
N ILE A 400 -4.99 17.51 -3.76
CA ILE A 400 -4.95 18.90 -4.16
C ILE A 400 -3.56 19.25 -4.69
N ASP A 401 -3.46 19.62 -5.97
CA ASP A 401 -2.25 20.14 -6.60
C ASP A 401 -2.61 20.99 -7.83
N PRO A 402 -2.11 22.23 -7.98
CA PRO A 402 -2.39 23.07 -9.12
C PRO A 402 -1.57 22.73 -10.37
N ASP A 403 -0.47 21.99 -10.20
CA ASP A 403 0.53 21.80 -11.25
C ASP A 403 0.17 20.67 -12.21
N TYR A 404 0.83 20.68 -13.36
CA TYR A 404 0.75 19.68 -14.41
C TYR A 404 2.05 18.86 -14.47
N ILE A 405 1.95 17.62 -14.99
CA ILE A 405 3.10 16.77 -15.21
C ILE A 405 3.90 17.30 -16.40
N SER A 406 5.18 17.56 -16.17
CA SER A 406 6.15 17.92 -17.19
C SER A 406 7.22 16.83 -17.32
N PRO A 407 7.92 16.69 -18.47
CA PRO A 407 8.90 15.64 -18.71
C PRO A 407 9.96 15.50 -17.60
N HIS A 408 10.46 16.62 -17.10
CA HIS A 408 11.47 16.63 -16.01
C HIS A 408 10.94 16.12 -14.66
N ASN A 409 9.61 16.11 -14.47
CA ASN A 409 9.02 15.56 -13.26
C ASN A 409 9.15 14.03 -13.22
N LEU A 410 9.17 13.35 -14.38
CA LEU A 410 9.22 11.90 -14.48
C LEU A 410 10.47 11.29 -13.83
N VAL A 411 11.55 12.07 -13.69
CA VAL A 411 12.76 11.63 -12.97
C VAL A 411 12.46 11.23 -11.52
N ARG A 412 11.42 11.79 -10.90
CA ARG A 412 11.17 11.65 -9.45
C ARG A 412 9.71 11.57 -9.04
N HIS A 413 8.79 11.56 -10.00
CA HIS A 413 7.35 11.43 -9.75
C HIS A 413 6.89 9.97 -9.81
N ALA A 414 5.78 9.63 -9.16
CA ALA A 414 5.22 8.27 -9.21
C ALA A 414 4.45 7.96 -10.49
N LEU A 415 4.19 8.95 -11.34
CA LEU A 415 3.53 8.83 -12.65
C LEU A 415 4.55 8.61 -13.78
N PHE A 416 4.05 8.26 -14.96
CA PHE A 416 4.85 7.89 -16.13
C PHE A 416 4.59 8.83 -17.32
N GLY A 417 5.28 8.61 -18.45
CA GLY A 417 5.22 9.47 -19.62
C GLY A 417 3.85 9.61 -20.26
N GLU A 418 2.98 8.59 -20.12
CA GLU A 418 1.59 8.70 -20.60
C GLU A 418 0.74 9.73 -19.84
N ASP A 419 1.22 10.23 -18.70
CA ASP A 419 0.52 11.22 -17.87
C ASP A 419 1.03 12.65 -18.11
N GLU A 420 1.97 12.87 -19.06
CA GLU A 420 2.48 14.19 -19.38
C GLU A 420 1.37 15.13 -19.86
N GLY A 421 1.39 16.36 -19.34
CA GLY A 421 0.38 17.37 -19.62
C GLY A 421 -0.89 17.28 -18.78
N GLU A 422 -1.10 16.21 -18.01
CA GLU A 422 -2.22 16.10 -17.07
C GLU A 422 -1.93 16.79 -15.74
N ASN A 423 -2.99 17.24 -15.05
CA ASN A 423 -2.87 17.76 -13.69
C ASN A 423 -2.39 16.66 -12.74
N LYS A 424 -1.39 16.92 -11.90
CA LYS A 424 -0.74 15.93 -11.00
C LYS A 424 -1.74 15.21 -10.10
N ALA A 425 -2.62 15.94 -9.44
CA ALA A 425 -3.62 15.36 -8.53
C ALA A 425 -4.64 14.51 -9.29
N ARG A 426 -5.10 14.97 -10.44
CA ARG A 426 -6.06 14.25 -11.30
C ARG A 426 -5.47 12.95 -11.83
N ALA A 427 -4.27 12.99 -12.38
CA ALA A 427 -3.62 11.80 -12.94
C ALA A 427 -3.39 10.73 -11.85
N LEU A 428 -2.94 11.11 -10.64
CA LEU A 428 -2.84 10.19 -9.50
C LEU A 428 -4.21 9.61 -9.12
N ALA A 429 -5.24 10.44 -9.06
CA ALA A 429 -6.60 10.00 -8.74
C ALA A 429 -7.11 8.95 -9.73
N GLU A 430 -6.87 9.16 -11.02
CA GLU A 430 -7.23 8.20 -12.07
C GLU A 430 -6.46 6.87 -11.95
N LYS A 431 -5.15 6.92 -11.67
CA LYS A 431 -4.36 5.70 -11.45
C LYS A 431 -4.85 4.91 -10.24
N ILE A 432 -5.19 5.58 -9.14
CA ILE A 432 -5.75 4.94 -7.95
C ILE A 432 -7.11 4.31 -8.25
N THR A 433 -8.00 5.03 -8.96
CA THR A 433 -9.32 4.51 -9.37
C THR A 433 -9.19 3.27 -10.24
N ARG A 434 -8.19 3.24 -11.13
CA ARG A 434 -7.92 2.05 -11.98
C ARG A 434 -7.38 0.86 -11.19
N MET A 435 -6.74 1.08 -10.04
CA MET A 435 -6.30 -0.03 -9.15
C MET A 435 -7.48 -0.76 -8.51
N TYR A 436 -8.62 -0.08 -8.32
CA TYR A 436 -9.80 -0.60 -7.63
C TYR A 436 -11.05 -0.48 -8.52
N PRO A 437 -11.12 -1.23 -9.64
CA PRO A 437 -12.15 -1.02 -10.66
C PRO A 437 -13.58 -1.35 -10.20
N LEU A 438 -13.74 -2.18 -9.18
CA LEU A 438 -15.03 -2.61 -8.64
C LEU A 438 -15.49 -1.76 -7.44
N GLU A 439 -14.64 -0.87 -6.95
CA GLU A 439 -14.94 -0.03 -5.80
C GLU A 439 -14.98 1.44 -6.22
N GLN A 440 -15.97 2.19 -5.72
CA GLN A 440 -16.02 3.63 -5.94
C GLN A 440 -14.94 4.31 -5.08
N THR A 441 -13.79 4.51 -5.66
CA THR A 441 -12.70 5.26 -5.01
C THR A 441 -13.07 6.74 -5.02
N LYS A 442 -13.26 7.32 -3.83
CA LYS A 442 -13.57 8.74 -3.68
C LYS A 442 -12.29 9.58 -3.69
N VAL A 443 -11.57 9.55 -4.79
CA VAL A 443 -10.46 10.46 -4.99
C VAL A 443 -10.99 11.71 -5.69
N ILE A 444 -10.90 12.85 -5.02
CA ILE A 444 -11.30 14.14 -5.58
C ILE A 444 -10.00 14.87 -5.92
N SER A 445 -9.84 15.26 -7.17
CA SER A 445 -8.74 16.12 -7.61
C SER A 445 -9.22 17.56 -7.73
N GLY A 446 -8.43 18.49 -7.25
CA GLY A 446 -8.74 19.92 -7.33
C GLY A 446 -7.63 20.71 -8.01
N PRO A 447 -7.87 21.34 -9.15
CA PRO A 447 -6.87 22.16 -9.84
C PRO A 447 -6.72 23.56 -9.21
N SER A 448 -7.76 24.11 -8.61
CA SER A 448 -7.73 25.43 -8.00
C SER A 448 -7.61 25.33 -6.48
N PHE A 449 -6.52 25.47 -6.07
CA PHE A 449 -5.97 24.99 -4.96
C PHE A 449 -5.89 25.88 -3.71
N ARG A 450 -4.97 26.27 -3.35
CA ARG A 450 -4.35 26.72 -2.11
C ARG A 450 -5.19 27.76 -1.37
N GLU A 451 -5.50 28.81 -2.07
CA GLU A 451 -6.07 30.02 -1.48
C GLU A 451 -7.59 29.96 -1.46
N GLY A 452 -8.20 29.33 -2.46
CA GLY A 452 -9.64 29.22 -2.57
C GLY A 452 -10.31 28.28 -1.57
N LEU A 453 -9.68 27.17 -1.19
CA LEU A 453 -10.18 26.26 -0.16
C LEU A 453 -10.00 26.82 1.24
N ILE A 454 -8.85 27.47 1.49
CA ILE A 454 -8.51 28.05 2.79
C ILE A 454 -9.26 29.36 3.02
N ASP A 455 -9.42 30.19 1.98
CA ASP A 455 -10.11 31.48 2.07
C ASP A 455 -11.64 31.36 2.06
N LYS A 456 -12.21 30.28 1.53
CA LYS A 456 -13.66 30.03 1.54
C LYS A 456 -14.18 29.42 2.83
N GLN A 457 -13.39 29.32 3.87
CA GLN A 457 -13.78 28.68 5.13
C GLN A 457 -14.39 27.29 4.94
N GLU A 458 -13.93 26.52 3.97
CA GLU A 458 -14.29 25.12 3.92
C GLU A 458 -13.82 24.45 5.21
N THR A 459 -14.75 23.91 5.95
CA THR A 459 -14.48 23.27 7.22
C THR A 459 -13.74 21.98 6.98
N PHE A 460 -12.54 21.87 7.52
CA PHE A 460 -11.75 20.63 7.51
C PHE A 460 -12.30 19.59 8.50
N GLU A 461 -13.40 19.87 9.16
CA GLU A 461 -14.08 19.01 10.15
C GLU A 461 -14.43 17.62 9.61
N ASN A 462 -14.60 17.50 8.30
CA ASN A 462 -14.90 16.22 7.65
C ASN A 462 -13.65 15.38 7.34
N TYR A 463 -12.45 15.88 7.67
CA TYR A 463 -11.20 15.18 7.42
C TYR A 463 -10.56 14.75 8.74
N ASN A 464 -10.05 13.52 8.77
CA ASN A 464 -9.29 13.00 9.89
C ASN A 464 -7.87 13.58 9.94
N TRP A 465 -7.28 13.74 8.73
CA TRP A 465 -5.94 14.28 8.57
C TRP A 465 -5.87 15.30 7.45
N VAL A 466 -5.09 16.33 7.69
CA VAL A 466 -4.57 17.28 6.69
C VAL A 466 -3.08 17.00 6.53
N LEU A 467 -2.69 16.62 5.32
CA LEU A 467 -1.32 16.28 4.96
C LEU A 467 -0.77 17.31 3.99
N ASP A 468 0.34 17.93 4.35
CA ASP A 468 1.04 18.92 3.54
C ASP A 468 2.36 18.33 2.99
N PHE A 469 2.44 18.18 1.68
CA PHE A 469 3.63 17.75 0.95
C PHE A 469 4.03 18.77 -0.13
N THR A 470 3.61 20.01 0.05
CA THR A 470 3.84 21.09 -0.93
C THR A 470 5.28 21.58 -0.94
N ALA A 471 6.00 21.42 0.16
CA ALA A 471 7.29 22.08 0.43
C ALA A 471 7.24 23.62 0.23
N SER A 472 6.06 24.22 0.43
CA SER A 472 5.82 25.66 0.30
C SER A 472 5.79 26.32 1.65
N GLU A 473 6.79 27.13 1.96
CA GLU A 473 6.83 27.88 3.22
C GLU A 473 5.62 28.81 3.42
N ALA A 474 5.14 29.42 2.34
CA ALA A 474 3.93 30.25 2.37
C ALA A 474 2.68 29.46 2.76
N PHE A 475 2.53 28.24 2.22
CA PHE A 475 1.43 27.36 2.56
C PHE A 475 1.56 26.80 3.98
N PHE A 476 2.75 26.37 4.37
CA PHE A 476 3.09 25.91 5.72
C PHE A 476 2.72 26.96 6.80
N ASN A 477 3.15 28.20 6.60
CA ASN A 477 2.85 29.31 7.49
C ASN A 477 1.33 29.56 7.62
N LYS A 478 0.60 29.50 6.51
CA LYS A 478 -0.85 29.65 6.51
C LYS A 478 -1.54 28.49 7.24
N LEU A 479 -1.09 27.25 6.98
CA LEU A 479 -1.61 26.04 7.63
C LEU A 479 -1.39 26.08 9.16
N ALA A 480 -0.24 26.56 9.61
CA ALA A 480 0.10 26.66 11.03
C ALA A 480 -0.92 27.48 11.84
N ILE A 481 -1.42 28.60 11.29
CA ILE A 481 -2.31 29.53 12.01
C ILE A 481 -3.81 29.32 11.70
N LEU A 482 -4.17 28.35 10.85
CA LEU A 482 -5.53 28.15 10.39
C LEU A 482 -6.41 27.56 11.49
N LYS A 483 -7.38 28.34 12.00
CA LYS A 483 -8.28 27.95 13.10
C LYS A 483 -9.30 26.89 12.71
N SER A 484 -9.69 26.80 11.43
CA SER A 484 -10.65 25.78 10.94
C SER A 484 -10.11 24.34 11.01
N LEU A 485 -8.86 24.15 11.45
CA LEU A 485 -8.25 22.84 11.67
C LEU A 485 -8.35 22.33 13.11
N ASP A 486 -8.98 23.11 14.00
CA ASP A 486 -9.15 22.66 15.39
C ASP A 486 -9.94 21.35 15.43
N GLY A 487 -9.34 20.30 16.00
CA GLY A 487 -9.88 18.94 16.00
C GLY A 487 -9.38 18.04 14.87
N THR A 488 -8.77 18.57 13.82
CA THR A 488 -8.17 17.81 12.72
C THR A 488 -6.67 17.58 12.98
N LYS A 489 -6.15 16.42 12.62
CA LYS A 489 -4.73 16.10 12.76
C LYS A 489 -3.96 16.62 11.55
N VAL A 490 -2.80 17.22 11.80
CA VAL A 490 -1.97 17.81 10.75
C VAL A 490 -0.58 17.16 10.74
N ALA A 491 -0.10 16.89 9.55
CA ALA A 491 1.30 16.54 9.32
C ALA A 491 1.81 17.23 8.05
N SER A 492 3.07 17.66 8.07
CA SER A 492 3.76 18.27 6.93
C SER A 492 5.09 17.59 6.71
N ALA A 493 5.43 17.26 5.45
CA ALA A 493 6.69 16.64 5.11
C ALA A 493 7.38 17.34 3.93
N SER A 494 8.69 17.47 4.04
CA SER A 494 9.55 18.10 3.04
C SER A 494 10.90 17.39 2.95
N ILE A 495 11.67 17.73 1.91
CA ILE A 495 13.01 17.24 1.67
C ILE A 495 13.95 18.44 1.59
N SER A 496 15.07 18.33 2.27
CA SER A 496 16.10 19.36 2.40
C SER A 496 17.50 18.78 2.16
N ASN A 497 18.52 19.59 2.29
CA ASN A 497 19.93 19.19 2.21
C ASN A 497 20.24 18.35 0.97
N PHE A 498 19.97 18.87 -0.25
CA PHE A 498 20.24 18.18 -1.51
C PHE A 498 19.61 16.76 -1.61
N GLY A 499 18.47 16.56 -0.94
CA GLY A 499 17.82 15.26 -0.87
C GLY A 499 18.34 14.34 0.24
N ASN A 500 19.31 14.77 1.04
CA ASN A 500 19.91 13.95 2.10
C ASN A 500 19.11 13.98 3.41
N LEU A 501 18.19 14.93 3.57
CA LEU A 501 17.38 15.08 4.78
C LEU A 501 15.90 15.17 4.44
N GLY A 502 15.16 14.14 4.83
CA GLY A 502 13.70 14.18 4.89
C GLY A 502 13.25 14.60 6.29
N ILE A 503 12.27 15.48 6.34
CA ILE A 503 11.70 16.02 7.58
C ILE A 503 10.19 15.85 7.51
N MET A 504 9.59 15.29 8.57
CA MET A 504 8.14 15.27 8.71
C MET A 504 7.75 15.73 10.11
N TYR A 505 6.90 16.73 10.16
CA TYR A 505 6.28 17.26 11.36
C TYR A 505 4.90 16.65 11.55
N LYS A 506 4.58 16.18 12.75
CA LYS A 506 3.25 15.73 13.17
C LYS A 506 2.83 16.48 14.42
N GLU A 507 1.77 17.29 14.32
CA GLU A 507 1.28 18.12 15.41
C GLU A 507 0.85 17.31 16.65
N GLY A 508 0.88 17.95 17.81
CA GLY A 508 0.34 17.44 19.05
C GLY A 508 -1.18 17.47 19.12
N GLU A 509 -1.74 16.95 20.21
CA GLU A 509 -3.17 17.04 20.50
C GLU A 509 -3.60 18.51 20.59
N TYR A 510 -4.78 18.83 20.05
CA TYR A 510 -5.30 20.20 19.94
C TYR A 510 -4.32 21.16 19.25
N ARG A 511 -3.55 20.62 18.27
CA ARG A 511 -2.55 21.40 17.53
C ARG A 511 -1.50 22.07 18.42
N ASN A 512 -1.08 21.40 19.47
CA ASN A 512 0.00 21.89 20.32
C ASN A 512 0.96 20.75 20.72
N PRO A 513 2.24 20.77 20.25
CA PRO A 513 2.82 21.79 19.37
C PRO A 513 2.23 21.76 17.95
N ARG A 514 2.19 22.93 17.28
CA ARG A 514 1.86 23.09 15.87
C ARG A 514 3.06 22.76 14.98
N ILE A 515 2.85 22.69 13.66
CA ILE A 515 3.95 22.43 12.70
C ILE A 515 5.05 23.48 12.79
N ASP A 516 4.72 24.78 12.97
CA ASP A 516 5.69 25.87 13.13
C ASP A 516 6.47 25.80 14.45
N ASP A 517 5.84 25.36 15.55
CA ASP A 517 6.56 25.06 16.80
C ASP A 517 7.59 23.95 16.61
N LEU A 518 7.20 22.89 15.88
CA LEU A 518 8.07 21.76 15.59
C LEU A 518 9.26 22.15 14.71
N GLN A 519 9.02 23.01 13.71
CA GLN A 519 10.07 23.55 12.85
C GLN A 519 11.09 24.37 13.65
N VAL A 520 10.60 25.31 14.47
CA VAL A 520 11.48 26.16 15.31
C VAL A 520 12.20 25.32 16.37
N HIS A 521 11.53 24.29 16.93
CA HIS A 521 12.20 23.34 17.83
C HIS A 521 13.36 22.61 17.14
N LEU A 522 13.14 22.15 15.89
CA LEU A 522 14.20 21.50 15.10
C LEU A 522 15.40 22.43 14.86
N TYR A 523 15.14 23.69 14.53
CA TYR A 523 16.22 24.68 14.38
C TYR A 523 17.01 24.86 15.69
N GLY A 524 16.31 24.83 16.83
CA GLY A 524 16.95 24.95 18.16
C GLY A 524 17.87 23.77 18.51
N LEU A 525 17.72 22.60 17.89
CA LEU A 525 18.64 21.49 18.10
C LEU A 525 20.02 21.74 17.49
N SER A 526 20.18 22.74 16.65
CA SER A 526 21.49 23.16 16.13
C SER A 526 22.46 23.61 17.20
N GLU A 527 22.00 23.87 18.42
CA GLU A 527 22.89 24.17 19.53
C GLU A 527 23.83 23.01 19.87
N ASP A 528 23.30 21.78 19.82
CA ASP A 528 23.97 20.56 20.27
C ASP A 528 24.16 19.49 19.17
N ASP A 529 23.48 19.60 18.01
CA ASP A 529 23.51 18.61 16.91
C ASP A 529 24.26 19.17 15.69
N GLU A 530 25.50 18.70 15.49
CA GLU A 530 26.35 19.13 14.37
C GLU A 530 25.73 18.84 13.00
N VAL A 531 24.95 17.77 12.86
CA VAL A 531 24.30 17.43 11.59
C VAL A 531 23.21 18.46 11.24
N ILE A 532 22.47 18.92 12.24
CA ILE A 532 21.50 20.00 12.06
C ILE A 532 22.21 21.32 11.74
N GLN A 533 23.34 21.62 12.40
CA GLN A 533 24.14 22.79 12.07
C GLN A 533 24.61 22.80 10.63
N ASP A 534 25.19 21.69 10.18
CA ASP A 534 25.74 21.57 8.83
C ASP A 534 24.65 21.67 7.76
N TRP A 535 23.48 21.08 8.04
CA TRP A 535 22.31 21.24 7.18
C TRP A 535 21.90 22.72 7.05
N LEU A 536 21.66 23.41 8.17
CA LEU A 536 21.18 24.80 8.17
C LEU A 536 22.20 25.76 7.50
N LYS A 537 23.49 25.56 7.74
CA LYS A 537 24.54 26.31 7.04
C LYS A 537 24.56 26.04 5.54
N THR A 538 24.39 24.79 5.16
CA THR A 538 24.35 24.38 3.75
C THR A 538 23.18 25.03 3.01
N GLU A 539 21.98 25.03 3.63
CA GLU A 539 20.80 25.71 3.08
C GLU A 539 21.00 27.22 2.94
N GLN A 540 21.63 27.85 3.93
CA GLN A 540 21.96 29.29 3.89
C GLN A 540 22.89 29.60 2.72
N LEU A 541 23.93 28.80 2.51
CA LEU A 541 24.87 28.95 1.41
C LEU A 541 24.21 28.69 0.05
N ALA A 542 23.38 27.64 -0.05
CA ALA A 542 22.67 27.31 -1.27
C ALA A 542 21.69 28.41 -1.70
N ALA A 543 20.98 29.01 -0.75
CA ALA A 543 20.10 30.14 -1.02
C ALA A 543 20.84 31.36 -1.61
N SER A 544 22.11 31.55 -1.24
CA SER A 544 22.93 32.64 -1.76
C SER A 544 23.52 32.40 -3.16
N THR A 545 23.60 31.14 -3.61
CA THR A 545 24.33 30.74 -4.83
C THR A 545 23.44 30.18 -5.95
N ASN A 546 22.16 29.90 -5.73
CA ASN A 546 21.24 29.20 -6.66
C ASN A 546 21.81 27.87 -7.20
N SER A 547 22.72 27.24 -6.47
CA SER A 547 23.50 26.08 -6.94
C SER A 547 22.70 24.77 -7.06
N LEU A 548 21.44 24.77 -6.59
CA LEU A 548 20.57 23.59 -6.57
C LEU A 548 19.64 23.49 -7.79
N LEU A 549 19.67 24.44 -8.68
CA LEU A 549 18.72 24.54 -9.78
C LEU A 549 19.39 24.17 -11.11
N ILE A 550 18.65 23.41 -11.92
CA ILE A 550 19.01 23.13 -13.31
C ILE A 550 17.92 23.62 -14.24
N GLN A 551 18.32 24.24 -15.35
CA GLN A 551 17.39 24.73 -16.34
C GLN A 551 16.85 23.57 -17.21
N VAL A 552 15.52 23.44 -17.28
CA VAL A 552 14.83 22.37 -18.01
C VAL A 552 13.97 22.88 -19.16
N GLY A 553 14.00 24.20 -19.40
CA GLY A 553 13.25 24.88 -20.48
C GLY A 553 13.74 26.30 -20.71
N VAL A 554 12.97 27.12 -21.42
CA VAL A 554 13.26 28.53 -21.73
C VAL A 554 12.38 29.42 -20.86
N GLY A 555 13.00 30.34 -20.10
CA GLY A 555 12.32 31.34 -19.26
C GLY A 555 12.62 31.21 -17.77
N CYS A 556 12.25 32.24 -17.03
CA CYS A 556 12.59 32.38 -15.59
C CYS A 556 11.95 31.33 -14.67
N ASN A 557 10.92 30.60 -15.12
CA ASN A 557 10.23 29.56 -14.34
C ASN A 557 10.56 28.13 -14.85
N SER A 558 11.60 27.97 -15.64
CA SER A 558 12.00 26.69 -16.26
C SER A 558 13.14 26.02 -15.53
N GLU A 559 13.22 26.20 -14.23
CA GLU A 559 14.23 25.59 -13.37
C GLU A 559 13.63 24.50 -12.50
N THR A 560 14.42 23.46 -12.22
CA THR A 560 14.05 22.38 -11.31
C THR A 560 15.18 22.04 -10.37
N THR A 561 14.86 21.58 -9.18
CA THR A 561 15.83 21.19 -8.17
C THR A 561 16.48 19.84 -8.53
N ILE A 562 17.79 19.71 -8.28
CA ILE A 562 18.52 18.46 -8.42
C ILE A 562 18.18 17.54 -7.24
N LEU A 563 17.37 16.52 -7.50
CA LEU A 563 16.95 15.52 -6.50
C LEU A 563 16.81 14.16 -7.17
N SER A 564 17.48 13.14 -6.63
CA SER A 564 17.38 11.77 -7.15
C SER A 564 16.17 11.03 -6.62
N ASP A 565 15.65 10.09 -7.41
CA ASP A 565 14.46 9.32 -7.08
C ASP A 565 14.63 8.38 -5.90
N ASP A 566 15.80 7.76 -5.78
CA ASP A 566 16.15 6.85 -4.68
C ASP A 566 16.10 7.54 -3.32
N LYS A 567 16.65 8.76 -3.21
CA LYS A 567 16.59 9.57 -1.98
C LYS A 567 15.15 9.91 -1.62
N ILE A 568 14.37 10.42 -2.59
CA ILE A 568 12.95 10.75 -2.38
C ILE A 568 12.15 9.51 -1.97
N SER A 569 12.40 8.37 -2.64
CA SER A 569 11.72 7.10 -2.34
C SER A 569 12.01 6.61 -0.93
N SER A 570 13.27 6.75 -0.46
CA SER A 570 13.66 6.44 0.91
C SER A 570 12.86 7.27 1.94
N HIS A 571 12.77 8.58 1.73
CA HIS A 571 12.00 9.47 2.60
C HIS A 571 10.50 9.15 2.56
N ALA A 572 9.93 8.97 1.38
CA ALA A 572 8.52 8.65 1.20
C ALA A 572 8.14 7.32 1.85
N SER A 573 8.99 6.30 1.75
CA SER A 573 8.77 5.00 2.38
C SER A 573 8.72 5.11 3.90
N TYR A 574 9.69 5.80 4.51
CA TYR A 574 9.73 6.00 5.95
C TYR A 574 8.51 6.80 6.45
N PHE A 575 8.20 7.92 5.81
CA PHE A 575 7.10 8.79 6.22
C PHE A 575 5.73 8.15 6.02
N SER A 576 5.51 7.42 4.91
CA SER A 576 4.26 6.70 4.72
C SER A 576 4.05 5.62 5.77
N GLY A 577 5.09 4.91 6.17
CA GLY A 577 5.05 3.93 7.26
C GLY A 577 4.72 4.56 8.61
N ALA A 578 5.37 5.70 8.94
CA ALA A 578 5.12 6.46 10.15
C ALA A 578 3.68 7.03 10.19
N LEU A 579 3.22 7.63 9.08
CA LEU A 579 1.85 8.18 8.97
C LEU A 579 0.80 7.09 9.13
N LYS A 580 0.97 5.91 8.52
CA LYS A 580 0.04 4.79 8.68
C LYS A 580 -0.09 4.37 10.15
N LYS A 581 1.01 4.33 10.89
CA LYS A 581 1.00 4.05 12.34
C LYS A 581 0.31 5.13 13.13
N GLU A 582 0.58 6.41 12.83
CA GLU A 582 -0.08 7.55 13.47
C GLU A 582 -1.57 7.63 13.10
N MET A 583 -1.98 7.25 11.89
CA MET A 583 -3.38 7.17 11.49
C MET A 583 -4.13 6.07 12.25
N ALA A 584 -3.48 4.92 12.44
CA ALA A 584 -4.03 3.79 13.16
C ALA A 584 -4.13 4.05 14.68
N ASN A 585 -3.11 4.67 15.27
CA ASN A 585 -3.05 4.96 16.70
C ASN A 585 -2.38 6.33 16.93
N PRO A 586 -3.14 7.42 16.84
CA PRO A 586 -2.59 8.76 16.90
C PRO A 586 -1.97 9.08 18.26
N SER A 587 -0.70 9.45 18.26
CA SER A 587 -0.06 9.94 19.49
C SER A 587 -0.55 11.35 19.84
N LYS A 588 -0.64 11.65 21.15
CA LYS A 588 -1.02 12.98 21.64
C LYS A 588 0.12 13.97 21.57
N ILE A 589 1.36 13.49 21.56
CA ILE A 589 2.57 14.29 21.59
C ILE A 589 2.97 14.70 20.19
N GLY A 590 3.48 15.91 20.01
CA GLY A 590 4.07 16.38 18.76
C GLY A 590 5.34 15.59 18.43
N LYS A 591 5.56 15.30 17.16
CA LYS A 591 6.73 14.53 16.72
C LYS A 591 7.38 15.14 15.49
N ILE A 592 8.70 15.04 15.45
CA ILE A 592 9.51 15.30 14.27
C ILE A 592 10.14 13.98 13.86
N TYR A 593 9.90 13.57 12.62
CA TYR A 593 10.50 12.38 12.01
C TYR A 593 11.59 12.85 11.07
N LEU A 594 12.81 12.42 11.30
CA LEU A 594 13.96 12.70 10.45
C LEU A 594 14.40 11.41 9.76
N ASN A 595 14.65 11.50 8.46
CA ASN A 595 15.31 10.46 7.67
C ASN A 595 16.55 11.08 7.02
N ARG A 596 17.73 10.71 7.51
CA ARG A 596 19.03 11.22 7.08
C ARG A 596 19.69 10.19 6.18
N ILE A 597 20.06 10.58 4.97
CA ILE A 597 20.89 9.80 4.08
C ILE A 597 22.31 10.30 4.26
N ILE A 598 23.14 9.49 4.85
CA ILE A 598 24.55 9.77 5.01
C ILE A 598 25.22 9.36 3.72
N ASP A 599 25.59 10.35 2.92
CA ASP A 599 26.25 10.16 1.63
C ASP A 599 27.72 9.77 1.87
N THR A 600 27.90 8.53 2.27
CA THR A 600 29.18 7.87 2.44
C THR A 600 29.30 6.76 1.40
N GLU A 601 30.45 6.14 1.29
CA GLU A 601 30.67 4.98 0.39
C GLU A 601 29.62 3.88 0.55
N ASP A 602 29.00 3.79 1.76
CA ASP A 602 28.02 2.75 2.09
C ASP A 602 26.56 3.18 1.92
N TYR A 603 26.24 4.41 1.52
CA TYR A 603 24.87 4.93 1.38
C TYR A 603 23.99 4.61 2.60
N ARG A 604 24.40 5.01 3.79
CA ARG A 604 23.72 4.69 5.05
C ARG A 604 22.49 5.57 5.27
N ILE A 605 21.41 4.97 5.76
CA ILE A 605 20.18 5.65 6.14
C ILE A 605 20.05 5.63 7.66
N GLN A 606 19.83 6.80 8.27
CA GLN A 606 19.57 6.95 9.69
C GLN A 606 18.23 7.62 9.92
N THR A 607 17.38 6.99 10.71
CA THR A 607 16.08 7.57 11.11
C THR A 607 16.10 7.99 12.56
N GLN A 608 15.38 9.09 12.85
CA GLN A 608 15.25 9.61 14.23
C GLN A 608 13.82 10.11 14.44
N ILE A 609 13.28 9.87 15.63
CA ILE A 609 12.00 10.43 16.07
C ILE A 609 12.29 11.32 17.27
N ILE A 610 11.90 12.60 17.17
CA ILE A 610 12.03 13.58 18.24
C ILE A 610 10.62 13.88 18.74
N THR A 611 10.40 13.68 20.04
CA THR A 611 9.15 14.07 20.72
C THR A 611 9.25 15.48 21.23
N VAL A 612 8.20 16.26 21.03
CA VAL A 612 8.16 17.67 21.43
C VAL A 612 6.95 17.92 22.31
N ASN A 613 7.18 18.44 23.50
CA ASN A 613 6.14 18.82 24.43
C ASN A 613 5.34 20.04 23.94
N PRO A 614 4.12 20.23 24.44
CA PRO A 614 3.31 21.41 24.12
C PRO A 614 4.02 22.72 24.45
N PHE A 615 3.90 23.71 23.57
CA PHE A 615 4.37 25.08 23.81
C PHE A 615 3.38 25.84 24.71
N LYS A 616 3.89 26.72 25.55
CA LYS A 616 3.04 27.64 26.32
C LYS A 616 2.71 28.85 25.44
N ALA A 617 1.44 29.03 25.12
CA ALA A 617 0.98 30.08 24.21
C ALA A 617 0.35 31.26 24.98
N PHE A 618 0.71 32.47 24.61
CA PHE A 618 0.19 33.72 25.14
C PHE A 618 -0.19 34.65 23.99
N GLN A 619 -1.18 35.49 24.18
CA GLN A 619 -1.40 36.66 23.33
C GLN A 619 -0.71 37.86 23.91
N ALA A 620 -0.16 38.74 23.07
CA ALA A 620 0.42 39.99 23.57
C ALA A 620 -0.66 40.86 24.21
N VAL A 621 -0.33 41.43 25.38
CA VAL A 621 -1.27 42.18 26.20
C VAL A 621 -1.77 43.46 25.49
N ASN A 622 -0.90 44.11 24.75
CA ASN A 622 -1.19 45.36 24.03
C ASN A 622 -1.65 45.19 22.59
N ASP A 623 -1.38 44.01 21.95
CA ASP A 623 -1.86 43.67 20.61
C ASP A 623 -2.17 42.16 20.54
N ALA A 624 -3.42 41.81 20.79
CA ALA A 624 -3.90 40.43 20.80
C ALA A 624 -3.77 39.72 19.44
N SER A 625 -3.38 40.40 18.36
CA SER A 625 -3.08 39.77 17.08
C SER A 625 -1.76 38.98 17.08
N TRP A 626 -0.84 39.29 18.00
CA TRP A 626 0.42 38.56 18.17
C TRP A 626 0.26 37.38 19.11
N ASN A 627 0.76 36.21 18.67
CA ASN A 627 0.82 35.00 19.45
C ASN A 627 2.27 34.71 19.84
N ILE A 628 2.54 34.63 21.14
CA ILE A 628 3.86 34.32 21.66
C ILE A 628 3.87 32.88 22.19
N ARG A 629 4.78 32.07 21.66
CA ARG A 629 4.85 30.66 21.93
C ARG A 629 6.20 30.29 22.55
N PHE A 630 6.16 29.90 23.81
CA PHE A 630 7.34 29.54 24.57
C PHE A 630 7.56 28.03 24.54
N LYS A 631 8.76 27.62 24.15
CA LYS A 631 9.19 26.22 24.26
C LYS A 631 9.05 25.76 25.71
N ASP A 632 8.73 24.49 25.88
CA ASP A 632 8.64 23.85 27.20
C ASP A 632 9.93 24.07 28.00
N GLY A 633 9.80 24.33 29.31
CA GLY A 633 10.90 24.65 30.22
C GLY A 633 11.30 26.13 30.28
N ILE A 634 10.91 26.97 29.31
CA ILE A 634 11.30 28.40 29.34
C ILE A 634 10.60 29.16 30.48
N ILE A 635 9.31 28.94 30.66
CA ILE A 635 8.55 29.62 31.72
C ILE A 635 9.05 29.18 33.10
N GLU A 636 9.37 27.93 33.27
CA GLU A 636 9.97 27.36 34.49
C GLU A 636 11.33 28.01 34.77
N ARG A 637 12.15 28.24 33.73
CA ARG A 637 13.41 28.95 33.82
C ARG A 637 13.22 30.39 34.28
N LEU A 638 12.28 31.12 33.66
CA LEU A 638 11.97 32.50 34.05
C LEU A 638 11.50 32.59 35.51
N ASN A 639 10.66 31.66 35.94
CA ASN A 639 10.21 31.55 37.35
C ASN A 639 11.37 31.30 38.29
N PHE A 640 12.30 30.44 37.92
CA PHE A 640 13.50 30.19 38.73
C PHE A 640 14.35 31.48 38.89
N GLU A 641 14.60 32.21 37.82
CA GLU A 641 15.35 33.46 37.85
C GLU A 641 14.60 34.52 38.68
N PHE A 642 13.28 34.65 38.53
CA PHE A 642 12.43 35.51 39.32
C PHE A 642 12.58 35.25 40.84
N MET A 643 12.46 33.98 41.23
CA MET A 643 12.55 33.57 42.64
C MET A 643 13.96 33.78 43.20
N SER A 644 14.98 33.49 42.37
CA SER A 644 16.40 33.64 42.76
C SER A 644 16.80 35.08 42.96
N ALA A 645 16.24 36.03 42.23
CA ALA A 645 16.51 37.47 42.37
C ALA A 645 15.85 38.07 43.63
N GLY A 646 14.86 37.41 44.21
CA GLY A 646 14.18 37.77 45.45
C GLY A 646 13.40 39.10 45.33
N ARG A 647 13.87 40.18 45.97
CA ARG A 647 13.23 41.47 45.92
C ARG A 647 13.73 42.37 44.79
N ASN A 648 14.81 41.98 44.12
CA ASN A 648 15.38 42.76 43.04
C ASN A 648 14.77 42.34 41.70
N GLU A 649 14.66 43.31 40.82
CA GLU A 649 14.37 43.01 39.42
C GLU A 649 15.55 42.27 38.76
N THR A 650 15.27 41.37 37.87
CA THR A 650 16.23 40.68 36.99
C THR A 650 15.66 40.59 35.59
N GLY A 651 16.45 40.20 34.61
CA GLY A 651 16.00 40.12 33.25
C GLY A 651 17.04 39.52 32.29
N GLY A 652 16.78 39.67 31.03
CA GLY A 652 17.65 39.17 29.99
C GLY A 652 17.04 39.30 28.61
N VAL A 653 17.50 38.45 27.70
CA VAL A 653 17.00 38.48 26.31
C VAL A 653 16.35 37.14 25.93
N PHE A 654 15.44 37.22 24.99
CA PHE A 654 14.86 36.07 24.33
C PHE A 654 15.53 35.82 22.98
N VAL A 655 15.70 34.57 22.71
CA VAL A 655 16.23 34.05 21.45
C VAL A 655 15.22 33.08 20.82
N GLY A 656 14.98 33.21 19.51
CA GLY A 656 14.01 32.42 18.82
C GLY A 656 13.75 32.91 17.40
N VAL A 657 12.49 32.82 16.97
CA VAL A 657 12.04 33.18 15.62
C VAL A 657 10.84 34.12 15.69
N CYS A 658 10.86 35.17 14.89
CA CYS A 658 9.73 36.09 14.72
C CYS A 658 9.20 36.00 13.28
N ASN A 659 7.92 35.66 13.14
CA ASN A 659 7.24 35.62 11.85
C ASN A 659 6.14 36.68 11.77
N TYR A 660 6.40 37.75 11.02
CA TYR A 660 5.45 38.87 10.84
C TYR A 660 4.17 38.49 10.12
N LYS A 661 4.24 37.56 9.18
CA LYS A 661 3.06 37.17 8.36
C LYS A 661 2.06 36.34 9.17
N THR A 662 2.56 35.53 10.09
CA THR A 662 1.72 34.78 11.02
C THR A 662 1.46 35.48 12.32
N LYS A 663 2.13 36.64 12.54
CA LYS A 663 2.16 37.35 13.81
C LYS A 663 2.47 36.43 14.99
N THR A 664 3.50 35.60 14.82
CA THR A 664 3.92 34.62 15.83
C THR A 664 5.37 34.83 16.22
N ILE A 665 5.64 34.86 17.51
CA ILE A 665 6.97 34.85 18.08
C ILE A 665 7.18 33.53 18.81
N HIS A 666 8.19 32.78 18.40
CA HIS A 666 8.60 31.55 19.08
C HIS A 666 9.83 31.82 19.95
N VAL A 667 9.70 31.62 21.24
CA VAL A 667 10.80 31.73 22.21
C VAL A 667 11.34 30.34 22.50
N ILE A 668 12.59 30.08 22.14
CA ILE A 668 13.24 28.78 22.35
C ILE A 668 14.36 28.80 23.38
N CYS A 669 14.89 29.99 23.68
CA CYS A 669 15.89 30.16 24.72
C CYS A 669 15.67 31.50 25.42
N ALA A 670 15.90 31.53 26.73
CA ALA A 670 16.00 32.73 27.53
C ALA A 670 17.42 32.85 28.09
N ILE A 671 18.14 33.88 27.67
CA ILE A 671 19.47 34.20 28.19
C ILE A 671 19.25 35.12 29.39
N THR A 672 19.87 34.76 30.50
CA THR A 672 19.78 35.48 31.76
C THR A 672 20.68 36.69 31.77
N GLU A 673 20.57 37.49 32.83
CA GLU A 673 21.33 38.72 33.00
C GLU A 673 22.85 38.55 32.81
N PRO A 674 23.50 39.41 32.00
CA PRO A 674 24.95 39.54 31.97
C PRO A 674 25.53 39.95 33.31
N ILE A 675 26.81 39.64 33.54
CA ILE A 675 27.47 39.89 34.82
C ILE A 675 27.60 41.40 35.18
N ASP A 676 27.59 42.24 34.19
CA ASP A 676 27.64 43.72 34.33
C ASP A 676 26.27 44.37 34.46
N SER A 677 25.20 43.60 34.64
CA SER A 677 23.84 44.08 34.86
C SER A 677 23.72 44.78 36.23
N GLN A 678 22.92 45.83 36.29
CA GLN A 678 22.58 46.54 37.51
C GLN A 678 21.15 46.27 37.92
N LYS A 679 20.91 45.92 39.18
CA LYS A 679 19.60 45.52 39.67
C LYS A 679 19.28 46.12 41.06
N SER A 680 18.04 46.51 41.19
CA SER A 680 17.45 46.95 42.43
C SER A 680 16.01 46.44 42.55
N SER A 681 15.32 46.85 43.65
CA SER A 681 13.90 46.44 43.82
C SER A 681 12.89 47.20 42.93
N ILE A 682 13.37 48.18 42.15
CA ILE A 682 12.53 49.08 41.32
C ILE A 682 13.11 49.33 39.92
N GLN A 683 14.25 48.72 39.58
CA GLN A 683 14.91 48.95 38.31
C GLN A 683 15.86 47.77 37.95
N PHE A 684 15.83 47.37 36.72
CA PHE A 684 16.80 46.49 36.09
C PHE A 684 17.42 47.16 34.87
N ILE A 685 18.75 47.24 34.83
CA ILE A 685 19.52 47.71 33.69
C ILE A 685 20.34 46.54 33.19
N ARG A 686 19.98 46.02 32.02
CA ARG A 686 20.66 44.88 31.41
C ARG A 686 22.08 45.25 30.99
N GLY A 687 23.05 44.46 31.41
CA GLY A 687 24.44 44.53 30.94
C GLY A 687 24.58 44.05 29.48
N GLN A 688 25.81 44.11 28.98
CA GLN A 688 26.15 43.71 27.61
C GLN A 688 27.25 42.65 27.54
N SER A 689 27.95 42.38 28.66
CA SER A 689 29.14 41.53 28.70
C SER A 689 28.85 40.10 28.21
N GLY A 690 29.49 39.67 27.11
CA GLY A 690 29.37 38.34 26.53
C GLY A 690 28.05 38.03 25.83
N LEU A 691 27.11 38.99 25.78
CA LEU A 691 25.76 38.76 25.25
C LEU A 691 25.76 38.68 23.71
N SER A 692 26.43 39.61 23.08
CA SER A 692 26.54 39.69 21.62
C SER A 692 27.23 38.49 21.04
N GLU A 693 28.30 38.01 21.68
CA GLU A 693 29.06 36.83 21.28
C GLU A 693 28.19 35.58 21.40
N LYS A 694 27.41 35.45 22.48
CA LYS A 694 26.51 34.31 22.69
C LYS A 694 25.38 34.26 21.66
N ILE A 695 24.77 35.41 21.35
CA ILE A 695 23.73 35.51 20.33
C ILE A 695 24.32 35.19 18.96
N ALA A 696 25.47 35.78 18.61
CA ALA A 696 26.14 35.51 17.34
C ALA A 696 26.54 34.03 17.16
N GLU A 697 26.91 33.36 18.24
CA GLU A 697 27.17 31.92 18.19
C GLU A 697 25.91 31.12 17.87
N ILE A 698 24.78 31.41 18.49
CA ILE A 698 23.48 30.77 18.23
C ILE A 698 23.05 31.02 16.77
N GLU A 699 23.14 32.26 16.31
CA GLU A 699 22.83 32.62 14.91
C GLU A 699 23.72 31.86 13.93
N ARG A 700 25.02 31.78 14.18
CA ARG A 700 25.97 31.06 13.35
C ARG A 700 25.66 29.54 13.32
N LYS A 701 25.35 28.93 14.46
CA LYS A 701 25.02 27.51 14.57
C LYS A 701 23.72 27.18 13.85
N SER A 702 22.73 28.05 13.92
CA SER A 702 21.43 27.86 13.29
C SER A 702 21.36 28.31 11.82
N GLY A 703 22.49 28.70 11.20
CA GLY A 703 22.48 29.26 9.85
C GLY A 703 21.59 30.51 9.73
N GLY A 704 21.48 31.31 10.79
CA GLY A 704 20.67 32.52 10.83
C GLY A 704 19.16 32.29 11.03
N GLN A 705 18.72 31.05 11.27
CA GLN A 705 17.30 30.77 11.50
C GLN A 705 16.82 31.20 12.88
N ILE A 706 17.72 31.29 13.84
CA ILE A 706 17.45 31.66 15.22
C ILE A 706 18.33 32.83 15.59
N GLY A 707 17.74 33.85 16.22
CA GLY A 707 18.47 35.02 16.68
C GLY A 707 17.77 35.74 17.83
N TYR A 708 18.22 36.93 18.11
CA TYR A 708 17.58 37.84 19.08
C TYR A 708 16.16 38.16 18.61
N ILE A 709 15.18 38.08 19.53
CA ILE A 709 13.78 38.42 19.25
C ILE A 709 13.14 39.39 20.26
N GLY A 710 13.77 39.66 21.40
CA GLY A 710 13.19 40.53 22.39
C GLY A 710 13.84 40.43 23.77
N GLU A 711 13.24 41.05 24.75
CA GLU A 711 13.74 41.15 26.13
C GLU A 711 12.71 40.72 27.17
N TRP A 712 13.18 40.38 28.34
CA TRP A 712 12.33 40.12 29.49
C TRP A 712 12.95 40.70 30.76
N HIS A 713 12.10 41.10 31.68
CA HIS A 713 12.50 41.49 33.05
C HIS A 713 11.40 41.15 34.05
N THR A 714 11.69 41.33 35.32
CA THR A 714 10.79 40.97 36.41
C THR A 714 10.34 42.20 37.19
N HIS A 715 9.09 42.17 37.68
CA HIS A 715 8.52 43.14 38.62
C HIS A 715 8.14 42.43 39.94
N PRO A 716 9.06 42.21 40.91
CA PRO A 716 8.77 41.45 42.12
C PRO A 716 7.65 42.02 42.97
N ASN A 717 7.53 43.35 42.99
CA ASN A 717 6.51 44.09 43.76
C ASN A 717 5.71 45.05 42.88
N GLY A 718 5.85 44.97 41.57
CA GLY A 718 5.29 45.90 40.62
C GLY A 718 3.97 45.45 39.97
N PRO A 719 3.40 46.27 39.12
CA PRO A 719 2.19 46.00 38.39
C PRO A 719 2.43 44.96 37.26
N ASN A 720 1.33 44.37 36.76
CA ASN A 720 1.34 43.45 35.63
C ASN A 720 1.50 44.12 34.25
N PHE A 721 1.86 45.40 34.23
CA PHE A 721 2.05 46.20 33.02
C PHE A 721 3.41 46.92 33.05
N LEU A 722 3.82 47.36 31.87
CA LEU A 722 5.08 48.11 31.71
C LEU A 722 5.07 49.43 32.47
N SER A 723 6.14 49.69 33.17
CA SER A 723 6.36 50.99 33.84
C SER A 723 6.57 52.12 32.83
N GLN A 724 6.53 53.36 33.29
CA GLN A 724 6.85 54.53 32.44
C GLN A 724 8.29 54.47 31.91
N GLN A 725 9.19 53.88 32.67
CA GLN A 725 10.60 53.73 32.30
C GLN A 725 10.75 52.62 31.23
N ASP A 726 9.99 51.54 31.32
CA ASP A 726 9.95 50.49 30.30
C ASP A 726 9.44 51.04 28.99
N MET A 727 8.44 51.91 29.00
CA MET A 727 7.93 52.55 27.78
C MET A 727 8.96 53.48 27.11
N VAL A 728 9.84 54.11 27.86
CA VAL A 728 10.98 54.87 27.30
C VAL A 728 11.97 53.90 26.62
N SER A 729 12.24 52.77 27.25
CA SER A 729 13.08 51.72 26.66
C SER A 729 12.47 51.13 25.37
N VAL A 730 11.15 50.94 25.33
CA VAL A 730 10.45 50.52 24.11
C VAL A 730 10.70 51.49 22.96
N GLU A 731 10.63 52.81 23.17
CA GLU A 731 10.87 53.77 22.09
C GLU A 731 12.33 53.75 21.59
N ILE A 732 13.29 53.49 22.46
CA ILE A 732 14.70 53.32 22.08
C ILE A 732 14.84 52.04 21.24
N HIS A 733 14.30 50.93 21.70
CA HIS A 733 14.37 49.67 21.00
C HIS A 733 13.63 49.68 19.63
N LYS A 734 12.57 50.45 19.46
CA LYS A 734 11.94 50.66 18.15
C LYS A 734 12.94 51.20 17.13
N VAL A 735 13.74 52.18 17.53
CA VAL A 735 14.76 52.77 16.66
C VAL A 735 15.88 51.77 16.37
N GLU A 736 16.29 50.99 17.33
CA GLU A 736 17.34 49.98 17.16
C GLU A 736 16.85 48.80 16.30
N CYS A 737 15.71 48.23 16.60
CA CYS A 737 15.12 47.13 15.86
C CYS A 737 14.80 47.48 14.38
N SER A 738 14.45 48.77 14.12
CA SER A 738 14.20 49.23 12.74
C SER A 738 15.47 49.32 11.89
N LYS A 739 16.64 49.35 12.50
CA LYS A 739 17.94 49.41 11.81
C LYS A 739 18.51 48.03 11.49
N LEU A 740 17.93 46.97 12.02
CA LEU A 740 18.34 45.61 11.70
C LEU A 740 18.12 45.30 10.20
N HIS A 741 18.93 44.44 9.63
CA HIS A 741 18.77 44.00 8.23
C HIS A 741 17.36 43.44 7.96
N THR A 742 16.81 42.72 8.92
CA THR A 742 15.39 42.32 8.96
C THR A 742 14.77 43.04 10.19
N PRO A 743 13.96 44.07 10.02
CA PRO A 743 13.34 44.79 11.13
C PRO A 743 12.53 43.85 12.02
N LEU A 744 12.66 43.98 13.32
CA LEU A 744 11.90 43.21 14.31
C LEU A 744 10.89 44.11 15.04
N PRO A 745 9.72 43.55 15.47
CA PRO A 745 8.89 44.26 16.45
C PRO A 745 9.62 44.32 17.76
N VAL A 746 9.34 45.32 18.57
CA VAL A 746 9.85 45.34 19.94
C VAL A 746 9.03 44.39 20.79
N PHE A 747 9.64 43.26 21.17
CA PHE A 747 9.03 42.27 22.05
C PHE A 747 9.62 42.36 23.44
N LEU A 748 8.77 42.66 24.42
CA LEU A 748 9.14 42.79 25.81
C LEU A 748 8.17 42.02 26.70
N SER A 749 8.65 41.19 27.60
CA SER A 749 7.83 40.45 28.55
C SER A 749 8.16 40.86 30.00
N VAL A 750 7.13 41.07 30.78
CA VAL A 750 7.24 41.31 32.22
C VAL A 750 6.78 40.07 32.99
N MET A 751 7.65 39.60 33.90
CA MET A 751 7.33 38.53 34.82
C MET A 751 7.00 39.11 36.20
N THR A 752 5.84 38.72 36.73
CA THR A 752 5.33 39.17 38.03
C THR A 752 4.89 38.00 38.89
N PRO A 753 4.56 38.17 40.17
CA PRO A 753 3.95 37.09 40.97
C PRO A 753 2.65 36.52 40.37
N ASN A 754 1.98 37.25 39.49
CA ASN A 754 0.71 36.87 38.85
C ASN A 754 0.92 36.17 37.49
N GLY A 755 2.16 36.05 37.02
CA GLY A 755 2.50 35.37 35.74
C GLY A 755 3.33 36.25 34.80
N LEU A 756 3.38 35.77 33.53
CA LEU A 756 4.12 36.43 32.44
C LEU A 756 3.18 37.25 31.56
N PHE A 757 3.57 38.49 31.27
CA PHE A 757 2.80 39.45 30.48
C PHE A 757 3.61 39.94 29.27
N PRO A 758 3.47 39.28 28.10
CA PRO A 758 4.18 39.68 26.89
C PRO A 758 3.55 40.89 26.19
N HIS A 759 4.36 41.79 25.67
CA HIS A 759 3.96 42.96 24.91
C HIS A 759 4.75 43.04 23.59
N VAL A 760 4.07 43.42 22.50
CA VAL A 760 4.68 43.60 21.18
C VAL A 760 4.32 44.95 20.59
N PHE A 761 5.32 45.75 20.16
CA PHE A 761 5.15 47.10 19.65
C PHE A 761 5.71 47.29 18.26
#